data_c4b3d0d67f09bec635538fff7449de65
#
_entry.id   c4b3d0d67f09bec635538fff7449de65
#
_cell.length_a   1.000
_cell.length_b   1.000
_cell.length_c   1.000
_cell.angle_alpha   90.00
_cell.angle_beta   90.00
_cell.angle_gamma   90.00
#
_symmetry.space_group_name_H-M   'P 1'
#
loop_
_entity.id
_entity.type
_entity.pdbx_description
1 polymer ?
#
loop_
_entity_poly.entity_id
_entity_poly.type
_entity_poly.pdbx_seq_one_letter_code
_entity_poly.pdbx_strand_id
1 'polypeptide(L)'
;MQRLRVSFVAVELDFVGRREELRVLETRLAEAERGHPQVVYIEAEAGAGKSTLLSAFIDSLSNSEILQIGGDESEALLSYGVVDQLRPGTVTDPSTDPMTVGAQLVEFLDEAQSNDRVVVLSIDDLHWADRPSVRALLFALRRLRGDRVLTVVCARLDEFSDPGWDRFVGGDDRITRIRLGGLSPDDLTDLAEALGLGTLSRRGAARLVAHTDGNALYSRALLEEIGVAGLSGDGASLPAPRQLSGIVLSRVASLSASTQNFLAAASILGHHAPTSMIAAVAEITDPGVPIEESVAAGLLIEISGSSELAFCHPLYQAAIYDDLSPTKRRALHVRAALLTNGRTQLTHRVAATLGSDESLANEFEESALVAREAGELGVAAWALKQAAHLSLDGAKRERRLLDAALVLLDAADNVAAEQVLDACQFSSARRDSLAGLLGVFTGSPSTESRLLSAWKLHDPTVEVLIGARAATSMANLMVICGRPDQALLWSERAVEATAPSSELRVMAVTAQAYGLAAAGRSPEGLEVLGFLPDAASEVVETDALIMRGMLKVYVDDLPGAIVDLGLAAARVRSGLPATYPGPCLSHLSDAHFRRGNWDAAVTYAQLAVALAQDADRPLDLARAYARGAQVYALQGQWTLAQTHASGAREAADRFPQVLPVANATIAAVAIALARADYDAVLAATEQLRATGLSDVGGRPGMFNWRASEADAMIALGALRDAAVALDEFESAIPRTGLPSAELALARTRGNLAVARGDAAGAQATFATAHALAPTVLMPFEQALLHYHDGRRLCAFESKPLAITEFESALHIFSELGADPFVQFCATELSALHVQATLGGAASRLGLTRAELAVARLVATGLTNREVAGELFVSIKTVEYHLRNSYMKLNITSRRALTALLT
;
A
#
# COMPACT_ATOMS: atom_id res chain seq x y z
N MET A 1 -4.52 -27.46 22.15
CA MET A 1 -3.92 -26.84 20.97
C MET A 1 -2.68 -27.64 20.60
N GLN A 2 -2.79 -28.48 19.60
CA GLN A 2 -1.71 -29.35 19.15
C GLN A 2 -0.77 -28.54 18.25
N ARG A 3 0.52 -28.64 18.57
CA ARG A 3 1.61 -28.03 17.81
C ARG A 3 1.64 -28.60 16.39
N LEU A 4 1.34 -27.79 15.38
CA LEU A 4 1.77 -28.07 14.01
C LEU A 4 3.28 -27.75 13.96
N ARG A 5 4.10 -28.71 14.38
CA ARG A 5 5.49 -28.76 13.98
C ARG A 5 5.51 -29.40 12.60
N VAL A 6 5.66 -28.59 11.56
CA VAL A 6 6.27 -29.07 10.32
C VAL A 6 7.75 -29.28 10.67
N SER A 7 8.09 -30.46 11.19
CA SER A 7 9.47 -30.88 11.32
C SER A 7 9.92 -31.31 9.93
N PHE A 8 10.63 -30.42 9.25
CA PHE A 8 11.58 -30.87 8.26
C PHE A 8 12.51 -31.84 9.00
N VAL A 9 12.49 -33.10 8.64
CA VAL A 9 13.56 -34.00 8.93
C VAL A 9 14.70 -33.61 8.01
N ALA A 10 15.39 -32.51 8.36
CA ALA A 10 16.72 -32.27 7.87
C ALA A 10 17.55 -33.46 8.34
N VAL A 11 18.12 -34.22 7.42
CA VAL A 11 19.43 -34.82 7.67
C VAL A 11 20.22 -33.72 8.37
N GLU A 12 20.84 -33.99 9.51
CA GLU A 12 21.71 -33.03 10.19
C GLU A 12 22.73 -32.51 9.18
N LEU A 13 22.35 -31.44 8.52
CA LEU A 13 23.21 -30.71 7.60
C LEU A 13 24.00 -29.78 8.49
N ASP A 14 25.24 -30.13 8.75
CA ASP A 14 26.18 -29.27 9.44
C ASP A 14 26.15 -27.91 8.74
N PHE A 15 25.61 -26.89 9.44
CA PHE A 15 25.52 -25.52 8.95
C PHE A 15 26.92 -24.91 8.97
N VAL A 16 27.37 -24.45 7.79
CA VAL A 16 28.71 -23.94 7.59
C VAL A 16 28.71 -22.49 7.13
N GLY A 17 29.68 -21.74 7.67
CA GLY A 17 29.82 -20.32 7.33
C GLY A 17 28.72 -19.42 7.94
N ARG A 18 28.50 -18.25 7.38
CA ARG A 18 27.40 -17.31 7.72
C ARG A 18 27.37 -16.86 9.19
N ARG A 19 28.51 -16.86 9.87
CA ARG A 19 28.60 -16.51 11.29
C ARG A 19 28.26 -15.06 11.56
N GLU A 20 28.54 -14.18 10.62
CA GLU A 20 28.22 -12.74 10.71
C GLU A 20 26.70 -12.52 10.58
N GLU A 21 26.08 -13.19 9.63
CA GLU A 21 24.63 -13.10 9.37
C GLU A 21 23.84 -13.66 10.57
N LEU A 22 24.27 -14.79 11.16
CA LEU A 22 23.67 -15.31 12.38
C LEU A 22 23.78 -14.35 13.55
N ARG A 23 24.94 -13.71 13.75
CA ARG A 23 25.13 -12.72 14.81
C ARG A 23 24.22 -11.49 14.62
N VAL A 24 23.97 -11.07 13.38
CA VAL A 24 23.01 -10.01 13.09
C VAL A 24 21.61 -10.45 13.49
N LEU A 25 21.17 -11.66 13.14
CA LEU A 25 19.87 -12.21 13.52
C LEU A 25 19.70 -12.28 15.05
N GLU A 26 20.70 -12.77 15.77
CA GLU A 26 20.73 -12.84 17.24
C GLU A 26 20.63 -11.44 17.87
N THR A 27 21.34 -10.45 17.33
CA THR A 27 21.30 -9.07 17.80
C THR A 27 19.90 -8.47 17.62
N ARG A 28 19.26 -8.71 16.50
CA ARG A 28 17.89 -8.22 16.22
C ARG A 28 16.84 -8.96 17.06
N LEU A 29 17.07 -10.22 17.35
CA LEU A 29 16.22 -10.97 18.29
C LEU A 29 16.26 -10.34 19.68
N ALA A 30 17.45 -10.04 20.20
CA ALA A 30 17.61 -9.41 21.52
C ALA A 30 16.95 -8.02 21.61
N GLU A 31 16.87 -7.26 20.49
CA GLU A 31 16.13 -6.01 20.44
C GLU A 31 14.62 -6.25 20.44
N ALA A 32 14.13 -7.24 19.70
CA ALA A 32 12.72 -7.63 19.69
C ALA A 32 12.26 -8.13 21.06
N GLU A 33 13.08 -8.87 21.80
CA GLU A 33 12.81 -9.31 23.18
C GLU A 33 12.58 -8.14 24.14
N ARG A 34 13.20 -6.98 23.88
CA ARG A 34 13.03 -5.76 24.67
C ARG A 34 11.79 -4.96 24.31
N GLY A 35 10.97 -5.44 23.35
CA GLY A 35 9.77 -4.78 22.87
C GLY A 35 10.06 -3.75 21.77
N HIS A 36 11.14 -3.92 21.02
CA HIS A 36 11.47 -3.15 19.83
C HIS A 36 11.36 -4.06 18.61
N PRO A 37 10.21 -4.10 17.92
CA PRO A 37 10.01 -5.00 16.79
C PRO A 37 11.04 -4.75 15.70
N GLN A 38 11.60 -5.85 15.16
CA GLN A 38 12.66 -5.82 14.16
C GLN A 38 12.25 -6.60 12.93
N VAL A 39 12.75 -6.19 11.77
CA VAL A 39 12.62 -6.91 10.51
C VAL A 39 14.01 -7.16 9.93
N VAL A 40 14.33 -8.40 9.61
CA VAL A 40 15.54 -8.76 8.88
C VAL A 40 15.13 -9.24 7.49
N TYR A 41 15.60 -8.55 6.47
CA TYR A 41 15.32 -8.86 5.07
C TYR A 41 16.55 -9.47 4.42
N ILE A 42 16.47 -10.76 4.06
CA ILE A 42 17.55 -11.55 3.49
C ILE A 42 17.35 -11.72 2.00
N GLU A 43 18.27 -11.18 1.22
CA GLU A 43 18.26 -11.29 -0.23
C GLU A 43 19.45 -12.11 -0.72
N ALA A 44 19.23 -13.01 -1.66
CA ALA A 44 20.28 -13.73 -2.35
C ALA A 44 19.76 -14.39 -3.63
N GLU A 45 20.71 -14.81 -4.47
CA GLU A 45 20.42 -15.69 -5.60
C GLU A 45 19.86 -17.06 -5.17
N ALA A 46 19.27 -17.78 -6.13
CA ALA A 46 18.85 -19.14 -5.91
C ALA A 46 20.02 -20.03 -5.49
N GLY A 47 19.81 -20.87 -4.47
CA GLY A 47 20.87 -21.78 -3.99
C GLY A 47 21.95 -21.16 -3.11
N ALA A 48 21.90 -19.87 -2.77
CA ALA A 48 22.87 -19.21 -1.90
C ALA A 48 22.76 -19.57 -0.41
N GLY A 49 21.74 -20.34 -0.01
CA GLY A 49 21.58 -20.84 1.35
C GLY A 49 20.70 -19.99 2.26
N LYS A 50 19.73 -19.22 1.72
CA LYS A 50 18.74 -18.43 2.50
C LYS A 50 17.97 -19.28 3.49
N SER A 51 17.29 -20.32 3.00
CA SER A 51 16.45 -21.20 3.82
C SER A 51 17.29 -22.00 4.81
N THR A 52 18.54 -22.34 4.48
CA THR A 52 19.49 -23.02 5.38
C THR A 52 19.90 -22.10 6.54
N LEU A 53 20.22 -20.84 6.26
CA LEU A 53 20.54 -19.84 7.29
C LEU A 53 19.32 -19.62 8.20
N LEU A 54 18.12 -19.51 7.62
CA LEU A 54 16.88 -19.32 8.34
C LEU A 54 16.57 -20.52 9.25
N SER A 55 16.72 -21.75 8.75
CA SER A 55 16.54 -22.98 9.55
C SER A 55 17.54 -23.06 10.68
N ALA A 56 18.83 -22.82 10.42
CA ALA A 56 19.87 -22.84 11.47
C ALA A 56 19.61 -21.80 12.55
N PHE A 57 19.13 -20.61 12.19
CA PHE A 57 18.72 -19.61 13.16
C PHE A 57 17.52 -20.07 13.99
N ILE A 58 16.48 -20.60 13.36
CA ILE A 58 15.28 -21.09 14.04
C ILE A 58 15.59 -22.22 14.99
N ASP A 59 16.45 -23.17 14.60
CA ASP A 59 16.86 -24.31 15.43
C ASP A 59 17.67 -23.89 16.66
N SER A 60 18.33 -22.74 16.63
CA SER A 60 19.03 -22.15 17.76
C SER A 60 18.12 -21.55 18.84
N LEU A 61 16.84 -21.33 18.52
CA LEU A 61 15.88 -20.63 19.39
C LEU A 61 15.31 -21.57 20.47
N SER A 62 15.43 -21.20 21.73
CA SER A 62 14.97 -22.03 22.86
C SER A 62 13.71 -21.48 23.57
N ASN A 63 13.41 -20.19 23.47
CA ASN A 63 12.34 -19.54 24.24
C ASN A 63 11.50 -18.57 23.39
N SER A 64 11.29 -18.90 22.12
CA SER A 64 10.53 -18.07 21.18
C SER A 64 9.27 -18.81 20.72
N GLU A 65 8.24 -18.06 20.36
CA GLU A 65 7.09 -18.59 19.61
C GLU A 65 7.42 -18.45 18.12
N ILE A 66 7.51 -19.56 17.41
CA ILE A 66 7.97 -19.59 16.02
C ILE A 66 6.76 -19.72 15.11
N LEU A 67 6.59 -18.77 14.20
CA LEU A 67 5.58 -18.75 13.16
C LEU A 67 6.30 -18.81 11.81
N GLN A 68 6.04 -19.87 11.05
CA GLN A 68 6.70 -20.10 9.75
C GLN A 68 5.67 -20.08 8.63
N ILE A 69 5.93 -19.28 7.61
CA ILE A 69 5.15 -19.21 6.37
C ILE A 69 6.11 -19.11 5.18
N GLY A 70 5.64 -19.46 4.01
CA GLY A 70 6.45 -19.38 2.80
C GLY A 70 5.60 -19.27 1.54
N GLY A 71 6.16 -18.59 0.52
CA GLY A 71 5.57 -18.55 -0.82
C GLY A 71 5.86 -19.83 -1.60
N ASP A 72 4.89 -20.25 -2.41
CA ASP A 72 5.03 -21.32 -3.38
C ASP A 72 4.60 -20.85 -4.75
N GLU A 73 5.37 -21.16 -5.79
CA GLU A 73 5.08 -20.76 -7.18
C GLU A 73 3.70 -21.21 -7.63
N SER A 74 3.29 -22.44 -7.23
CA SER A 74 1.99 -23.01 -7.59
C SER A 74 0.81 -22.30 -6.89
N GLU A 75 1.06 -21.65 -5.76
CA GLU A 75 0.06 -20.95 -4.94
C GLU A 75 0.15 -19.41 -5.07
N ALA A 76 1.04 -18.88 -5.87
CA ALA A 76 1.25 -17.43 -6.04
C ALA A 76 -0.01 -16.67 -6.52
N LEU A 77 -0.99 -17.36 -7.06
CA LEU A 77 -2.30 -16.82 -7.46
C LEU A 77 -3.41 -17.10 -6.43
N LEU A 78 -3.13 -17.81 -5.35
CA LEU A 78 -4.10 -18.10 -4.29
C LEU A 78 -4.16 -16.91 -3.34
N SER A 79 -5.24 -16.11 -3.43
CA SER A 79 -5.40 -14.95 -2.56
C SER A 79 -5.31 -15.34 -1.09
N TYR A 80 -4.39 -14.70 -0.37
CA TYR A 80 -4.06 -14.97 1.05
C TYR A 80 -3.47 -16.35 1.34
N GLY A 81 -2.98 -17.07 0.33
CA GLY A 81 -2.40 -18.40 0.52
C GLY A 81 -1.26 -18.42 1.54
N VAL A 82 -0.40 -17.40 1.52
CA VAL A 82 0.71 -17.27 2.47
C VAL A 82 0.22 -16.88 3.87
N VAL A 83 -0.69 -15.94 3.99
CA VAL A 83 -1.20 -15.49 5.30
C VAL A 83 -2.06 -16.57 5.97
N ASP A 84 -2.83 -17.33 5.20
CA ASP A 84 -3.69 -18.40 5.72
C ASP A 84 -2.88 -19.54 6.38
N GLN A 85 -1.60 -19.69 6.02
CA GLN A 85 -0.69 -20.64 6.69
C GLN A 85 -0.51 -20.33 8.20
N LEU A 86 -0.62 -19.06 8.63
CA LEU A 86 -0.53 -18.67 10.03
C LEU A 86 -1.74 -19.16 10.84
N ARG A 87 -2.92 -19.11 10.27
CA ARG A 87 -4.15 -19.53 10.93
C ARG A 87 -5.14 -20.04 9.85
N PRO A 88 -5.10 -21.32 9.50
CA PRO A 88 -5.94 -21.86 8.43
C PRO A 88 -7.42 -21.58 8.61
N GLY A 89 -8.07 -21.08 7.55
CA GLY A 89 -9.49 -20.73 7.55
C GLY A 89 -9.82 -19.37 8.18
N THR A 90 -8.83 -18.52 8.42
CA THR A 90 -9.07 -17.15 8.93
C THR A 90 -9.62 -16.25 7.83
N VAL A 91 -9.13 -16.40 6.60
CA VAL A 91 -9.64 -15.68 5.43
C VAL A 91 -10.56 -16.61 4.66
N THR A 92 -11.85 -16.57 4.98
CA THR A 92 -12.88 -17.38 4.29
C THR A 92 -13.39 -16.74 3.01
N ASP A 93 -13.12 -15.45 2.82
CA ASP A 93 -13.54 -14.67 1.66
C ASP A 93 -12.29 -14.08 0.97
N PRO A 94 -11.92 -14.58 -0.22
CA PRO A 94 -10.78 -14.07 -1.00
C PRO A 94 -10.89 -12.61 -1.42
N SER A 95 -12.10 -12.03 -1.36
CA SER A 95 -12.34 -10.62 -1.66
C SER A 95 -12.07 -9.67 -0.48
N THR A 96 -11.74 -10.22 0.69
CA THR A 96 -11.45 -9.40 1.89
C THR A 96 -10.30 -8.43 1.60
N ASP A 97 -10.48 -7.19 2.02
CA ASP A 97 -9.42 -6.18 1.84
C ASP A 97 -8.13 -6.55 2.59
N PRO A 98 -6.94 -6.45 1.95
CA PRO A 98 -5.66 -6.75 2.59
C PRO A 98 -5.39 -5.99 3.89
N MET A 99 -5.95 -4.80 4.07
CA MET A 99 -5.80 -4.05 5.32
C MET A 99 -6.58 -4.68 6.46
N THR A 100 -7.76 -5.23 6.18
CA THR A 100 -8.56 -5.98 7.16
C THR A 100 -7.83 -7.24 7.61
N VAL A 101 -7.28 -7.99 6.66
CA VAL A 101 -6.46 -9.18 6.96
C VAL A 101 -5.19 -8.77 7.71
N GLY A 102 -4.56 -7.66 7.33
CA GLY A 102 -3.40 -7.12 8.02
C GLY A 102 -3.70 -6.69 9.46
N ALA A 103 -4.90 -6.13 9.73
CA ALA A 103 -5.33 -5.83 11.09
C ALA A 103 -5.55 -7.09 11.93
N GLN A 104 -6.14 -8.13 11.33
CA GLN A 104 -6.27 -9.44 11.97
C GLN A 104 -4.90 -10.08 12.25
N LEU A 105 -3.92 -9.87 11.37
CA LEU A 105 -2.54 -10.30 11.61
C LEU A 105 -1.90 -9.58 12.79
N VAL A 106 -2.11 -8.27 12.94
CA VAL A 106 -1.64 -7.52 14.12
C VAL A 106 -2.24 -8.10 15.40
N GLU A 107 -3.55 -8.38 15.40
CA GLU A 107 -4.24 -9.00 16.55
C GLU A 107 -3.70 -10.41 16.82
N PHE A 108 -3.49 -11.21 15.78
CA PHE A 108 -2.92 -12.56 15.92
C PHE A 108 -1.49 -12.55 16.47
N LEU A 109 -0.63 -11.65 15.98
CA LEU A 109 0.73 -11.50 16.51
C LEU A 109 0.72 -11.02 17.96
N ASP A 110 -0.23 -10.20 18.35
CA ASP A 110 -0.42 -9.78 19.72
C ASP A 110 -0.88 -10.95 20.63
N GLU A 111 -1.82 -11.76 20.19
CA GLU A 111 -2.24 -12.99 20.86
C GLU A 111 -1.08 -13.97 21.05
N ALA A 112 -0.21 -14.11 20.05
CA ALA A 112 0.96 -14.98 20.09
C ALA A 112 1.99 -14.57 21.16
N GLN A 113 2.05 -13.28 21.51
CA GLN A 113 2.92 -12.73 22.55
C GLN A 113 2.38 -12.92 23.99
N SER A 114 1.18 -13.48 24.18
CA SER A 114 0.46 -13.52 25.46
C SER A 114 1.21 -14.26 26.59
N ASN A 115 2.21 -15.07 26.25
CA ASN A 115 3.05 -15.82 27.22
C ASN A 115 4.38 -15.13 27.55
N ASP A 116 4.52 -13.85 27.31
CA ASP A 116 5.74 -13.05 27.51
C ASP A 116 6.96 -13.55 26.68
N ARG A 117 6.70 -14.29 25.60
CA ARG A 117 7.71 -14.79 24.66
C ARG A 117 7.85 -13.84 23.48
N VAL A 118 9.05 -13.79 22.91
CA VAL A 118 9.25 -13.14 21.61
C VAL A 118 8.65 -14.02 20.51
N VAL A 119 7.95 -13.39 19.58
CA VAL A 119 7.45 -14.07 18.37
C VAL A 119 8.49 -13.91 17.26
N VAL A 120 8.89 -15.02 16.65
CA VAL A 120 9.73 -15.03 15.47
C VAL A 120 8.87 -15.44 14.29
N LEU A 121 8.51 -14.45 13.44
CA LEU A 121 7.80 -14.66 12.19
C LEU A 121 8.80 -14.86 11.06
N SER A 122 8.85 -16.05 10.52
CA SER A 122 9.70 -16.43 9.40
C SER A 122 8.89 -16.48 8.12
N ILE A 123 9.32 -15.75 7.10
CA ILE A 123 8.69 -15.69 5.78
C ILE A 123 9.74 -16.13 4.75
N ASP A 124 9.62 -17.35 4.27
CA ASP A 124 10.54 -17.84 3.23
C ASP A 124 9.94 -17.64 1.85
N ASP A 125 10.80 -17.48 0.84
CA ASP A 125 10.45 -17.31 -0.56
C ASP A 125 9.32 -16.27 -0.81
N LEU A 126 9.44 -15.08 -0.20
CA LEU A 126 8.46 -13.98 -0.35
C LEU A 126 8.16 -13.65 -1.82
N HIS A 127 9.08 -13.88 -2.75
CA HIS A 127 8.92 -13.63 -4.19
C HIS A 127 7.82 -14.51 -4.84
N TRP A 128 7.43 -15.62 -4.20
CA TRP A 128 6.29 -16.45 -4.60
C TRP A 128 5.01 -16.15 -3.82
N ALA A 129 5.05 -15.20 -2.88
CA ALA A 129 3.85 -14.85 -2.12
C ALA A 129 2.82 -14.12 -2.99
N ASP A 130 1.55 -14.45 -2.77
CA ASP A 130 0.45 -13.74 -3.41
C ASP A 130 0.39 -12.27 -2.99
N ARG A 131 0.01 -11.38 -3.90
CA ARG A 131 -0.03 -9.93 -3.66
C ARG A 131 -0.92 -9.52 -2.46
N PRO A 132 -2.12 -10.07 -2.25
CA PRO A 132 -2.93 -9.79 -1.07
C PRO A 132 -2.20 -10.12 0.24
N SER A 133 -1.51 -11.27 0.33
CA SER A 133 -0.68 -11.64 1.48
C SER A 133 0.45 -10.65 1.72
N VAL A 134 1.19 -10.26 0.66
CA VAL A 134 2.28 -9.27 0.75
C VAL A 134 1.78 -7.95 1.33
N ARG A 135 0.62 -7.46 0.87
CA ARG A 135 0.00 -6.22 1.35
C ARG A 135 -0.47 -6.33 2.79
N ALA A 136 -1.06 -7.45 3.17
CA ALA A 136 -1.51 -7.68 4.55
C ALA A 136 -0.33 -7.75 5.52
N LEU A 137 0.74 -8.46 5.16
CA LEU A 137 1.99 -8.53 5.92
C LEU A 137 2.63 -7.14 6.07
N LEU A 138 2.75 -6.41 4.98
CA LEU A 138 3.30 -5.05 4.99
C LEU A 138 2.49 -4.11 5.88
N PHE A 139 1.16 -4.21 5.84
CA PHE A 139 0.25 -3.46 6.70
C PHE A 139 0.51 -3.78 8.18
N ALA A 140 0.64 -5.06 8.53
CA ALA A 140 0.88 -5.50 9.89
C ALA A 140 2.26 -5.03 10.41
N LEU A 141 3.33 -5.30 9.65
CA LEU A 141 4.70 -5.00 10.06
C LEU A 141 4.95 -3.51 10.30
N ARG A 142 4.32 -2.64 9.51
CA ARG A 142 4.41 -1.18 9.71
C ARG A 142 3.77 -0.70 11.02
N ARG A 143 2.88 -1.48 11.63
CA ARG A 143 2.11 -1.10 12.83
C ARG A 143 2.63 -1.65 14.14
N LEU A 144 3.52 -2.60 14.09
CA LEU A 144 4.21 -3.09 15.28
C LEU A 144 5.11 -1.96 15.84
N ARG A 145 4.98 -1.64 17.13
CA ARG A 145 5.73 -0.55 17.78
C ARG A 145 6.33 -0.91 19.14
N GLY A 146 5.55 -1.54 20.00
CA GLY A 146 5.95 -2.00 21.33
C GLY A 146 5.94 -3.53 21.43
N ASP A 147 5.91 -4.18 20.29
CA ASP A 147 5.70 -5.62 20.15
C ASP A 147 7.02 -6.37 20.20
N ARG A 148 6.98 -7.55 20.81
CA ARG A 148 8.14 -8.47 20.87
C ARG A 148 8.11 -9.39 19.66
N VAL A 149 8.34 -8.82 18.48
CA VAL A 149 8.29 -9.53 17.21
C VAL A 149 9.58 -9.31 16.44
N LEU A 150 10.25 -10.41 16.08
CA LEU A 150 11.27 -10.45 15.05
C LEU A 150 10.67 -11.05 13.79
N THR A 151 10.68 -10.34 12.68
CA THR A 151 10.31 -10.88 11.38
C THR A 151 11.55 -11.11 10.54
N VAL A 152 11.73 -12.33 10.04
CA VAL A 152 12.82 -12.69 9.13
C VAL A 152 12.21 -13.05 7.78
N VAL A 153 12.59 -12.32 6.76
CA VAL A 153 12.03 -12.45 5.40
C VAL A 153 13.14 -12.85 4.44
N CYS A 154 12.92 -13.90 3.67
CA CYS A 154 13.81 -14.34 2.61
C CYS A 154 13.18 -14.06 1.24
N ALA A 155 13.94 -13.46 0.34
CA ALA A 155 13.54 -13.24 -1.06
C ALA A 155 14.69 -13.50 -2.02
N ARG A 156 14.38 -13.76 -3.29
CA ARG A 156 15.41 -13.82 -4.34
C ARG A 156 15.78 -12.42 -4.79
N LEU A 157 17.06 -12.27 -5.08
CA LEU A 157 17.58 -11.04 -5.65
C LEU A 157 16.93 -10.82 -7.04
N ASP A 158 16.45 -9.60 -7.28
CA ASP A 158 15.88 -9.14 -8.56
C ASP A 158 14.62 -9.89 -9.06
N GLU A 159 14.10 -10.89 -8.33
CA GLU A 159 12.85 -11.59 -8.70
C GLU A 159 11.61 -11.06 -7.95
N PHE A 160 11.80 -10.38 -6.83
CA PHE A 160 10.72 -9.78 -6.07
C PHE A 160 10.77 -8.25 -6.20
N SER A 161 9.74 -7.67 -6.78
CA SER A 161 9.58 -6.22 -6.87
C SER A 161 8.15 -5.86 -6.46
N ASP A 162 8.03 -5.30 -5.27
CA ASP A 162 6.83 -4.65 -4.80
C ASP A 162 7.18 -3.25 -4.29
N PRO A 163 6.67 -2.20 -4.94
CA PRO A 163 7.04 -0.82 -4.59
C PRO A 163 6.73 -0.43 -3.14
N GLY A 164 5.72 -1.07 -2.51
CA GLY A 164 5.38 -0.87 -1.10
C GLY A 164 6.42 -1.49 -0.18
N TRP A 165 6.84 -2.71 -0.52
CA TRP A 165 7.85 -3.45 0.22
C TRP A 165 9.24 -2.84 0.09
N ASP A 166 9.65 -2.46 -1.12
CA ASP A 166 10.96 -1.85 -1.40
C ASP A 166 11.17 -0.57 -0.58
N ARG A 167 10.12 0.26 -0.50
CA ARG A 167 10.15 1.46 0.34
C ARG A 167 10.15 1.17 1.84
N PHE A 168 9.45 0.13 2.25
CA PHE A 168 9.48 -0.30 3.64
C PHE A 168 10.88 -0.74 4.02
N VAL A 169 11.50 -1.59 3.20
CA VAL A 169 12.86 -2.09 3.42
C VAL A 169 13.92 -0.97 3.31
N GLY A 170 13.68 0.05 2.50
CA GLY A 170 14.62 1.17 2.29
C GLY A 170 14.49 2.35 3.27
N GLY A 171 13.41 2.44 4.05
CA GLY A 171 13.08 3.67 4.79
C GLY A 171 12.72 3.51 6.28
N ASP A 172 12.80 2.32 6.87
CA ASP A 172 12.46 2.09 8.28
C ASP A 172 13.71 1.63 9.05
N ASP A 173 14.09 2.36 10.10
CA ASP A 173 15.27 2.09 10.93
C ASP A 173 15.22 0.73 11.66
N ARG A 174 14.06 0.11 11.75
CA ARG A 174 13.86 -1.24 12.33
C ARG A 174 14.25 -2.35 11.37
N ILE A 175 14.63 -2.03 10.14
CA ILE A 175 14.89 -3.02 9.10
C ILE A 175 16.39 -3.18 8.91
N THR A 176 16.81 -4.42 8.95
CA THR A 176 18.18 -4.81 8.62
C THR A 176 18.17 -5.62 7.34
N ARG A 177 18.86 -5.13 6.32
CA ARG A 177 19.00 -5.84 5.06
C ARG A 177 20.30 -6.66 5.07
N ILE A 178 20.19 -7.93 4.77
CA ILE A 178 21.31 -8.86 4.61
C ILE A 178 21.32 -9.33 3.15
N ARG A 179 22.38 -9.06 2.44
CA ARG A 179 22.60 -9.62 1.11
C ARG A 179 23.61 -10.77 1.22
N LEU A 180 23.15 -12.00 1.01
CA LEU A 180 24.03 -13.16 1.04
C LEU A 180 24.83 -13.25 -0.25
N GLY A 181 26.15 -13.13 -0.14
CA GLY A 181 27.09 -13.46 -1.20
C GLY A 181 27.37 -14.96 -1.30
N GLY A 182 28.29 -15.34 -2.15
CA GLY A 182 28.84 -16.70 -2.22
C GLY A 182 29.58 -17.09 -0.93
N LEU A 183 29.73 -18.39 -0.68
CA LEU A 183 30.57 -18.92 0.39
C LEU A 183 32.05 -18.61 0.08
N SER A 184 32.81 -18.30 1.12
CA SER A 184 34.25 -18.07 1.00
C SER A 184 35.01 -19.40 0.80
N PRO A 185 36.28 -19.36 0.33
CA PRO A 185 37.09 -20.56 0.25
C PRO A 185 37.24 -21.33 1.59
N ASP A 186 37.27 -20.60 2.72
CA ASP A 186 37.34 -21.20 4.05
C ASP A 186 36.02 -21.89 4.41
N ASP A 187 34.87 -21.23 4.10
CA ASP A 187 33.54 -21.84 4.30
C ASP A 187 33.36 -23.10 3.44
N LEU A 188 33.91 -23.14 2.21
CA LEU A 188 33.84 -24.33 1.35
C LEU A 188 34.73 -25.45 1.85
N THR A 189 35.83 -25.14 2.53
CA THR A 189 36.66 -26.14 3.19
C THR A 189 35.90 -26.74 4.39
N ASP A 190 35.28 -25.89 5.23
CA ASP A 190 34.42 -26.34 6.34
C ASP A 190 33.25 -27.18 5.79
N LEU A 191 32.64 -26.78 4.65
CA LEU A 191 31.56 -27.55 4.01
C LEU A 191 32.00 -28.94 3.54
N ALA A 192 33.19 -29.06 2.95
CA ALA A 192 33.74 -30.37 2.54
C ALA A 192 33.98 -31.30 3.74
N GLU A 193 34.48 -30.76 4.86
CA GLU A 193 34.67 -31.51 6.12
C GLU A 193 33.33 -31.92 6.75
N ALA A 194 32.35 -31.03 6.79
CA ALA A 194 31.00 -31.30 7.28
C ALA A 194 30.27 -32.38 6.44
N LEU A 195 30.52 -32.44 5.16
CA LEU A 195 30.01 -33.48 4.27
C LEU A 195 30.78 -34.82 4.39
N GLY A 196 31.80 -34.88 5.24
CA GLY A 196 32.61 -36.11 5.41
C GLY A 196 33.50 -36.44 4.23
N LEU A 197 33.74 -35.50 3.34
CA LEU A 197 34.52 -35.67 2.09
C LEU A 197 36.04 -35.47 2.29
N GLY A 198 36.44 -35.07 3.51
CA GLY A 198 37.81 -34.74 3.85
C GLY A 198 38.17 -33.27 3.61
N THR A 199 39.43 -32.90 3.89
CA THR A 199 39.87 -31.49 3.83
C THR A 199 40.10 -31.04 2.39
N LEU A 200 39.41 -30.01 1.97
CA LEU A 200 39.58 -29.39 0.65
C LEU A 200 40.84 -28.51 0.65
N SER A 201 41.70 -28.69 -0.35
CA SER A 201 42.87 -27.83 -0.45
C SER A 201 42.50 -26.38 -0.79
N ARG A 202 43.27 -25.41 -0.26
CA ARG A 202 43.10 -23.98 -0.58
C ARG A 202 42.95 -23.69 -2.09
N ARG A 203 43.72 -24.40 -2.93
CA ARG A 203 43.62 -24.28 -4.39
C ARG A 203 42.31 -24.87 -4.92
N GLY A 204 41.90 -26.02 -4.39
CA GLY A 204 40.61 -26.64 -4.70
C GLY A 204 39.44 -25.75 -4.32
N ALA A 205 39.47 -25.18 -3.13
CA ALA A 205 38.48 -24.24 -2.66
C ALA A 205 38.38 -22.98 -3.51
N ALA A 206 39.52 -22.35 -3.86
CA ALA A 206 39.56 -21.20 -4.74
C ALA A 206 39.04 -21.51 -6.16
N ARG A 207 39.36 -22.72 -6.71
CA ARG A 207 38.79 -23.18 -7.97
C ARG A 207 37.27 -23.36 -7.90
N LEU A 208 36.79 -23.92 -6.82
CA LEU A 208 35.36 -24.14 -6.62
C LEU A 208 34.63 -22.80 -6.51
N VAL A 209 35.15 -21.82 -5.74
CA VAL A 209 34.60 -20.46 -5.69
C VAL A 209 34.60 -19.82 -7.07
N ALA A 210 35.74 -19.83 -7.79
CA ALA A 210 35.83 -19.23 -9.12
C ALA A 210 34.84 -19.87 -10.13
N HIS A 211 34.46 -21.12 -9.92
CA HIS A 211 33.59 -21.88 -10.82
C HIS A 211 32.10 -21.75 -10.45
N THR A 212 31.77 -21.65 -9.18
CA THR A 212 30.38 -21.59 -8.66
C THR A 212 29.97 -20.22 -8.15
N ASP A 213 30.87 -19.23 -8.21
CA ASP A 213 30.77 -17.94 -7.53
C ASP A 213 30.46 -18.10 -6.01
N GLY A 214 30.92 -19.21 -5.44
CA GLY A 214 30.65 -19.57 -4.05
C GLY A 214 29.21 -19.98 -3.76
N ASN A 215 28.37 -20.19 -4.78
CA ASN A 215 26.98 -20.60 -4.58
C ASN A 215 26.92 -21.93 -3.80
N ALA A 216 26.26 -21.90 -2.63
CA ALA A 216 26.28 -23.03 -1.70
C ALA A 216 25.69 -24.31 -2.30
N LEU A 217 24.61 -24.21 -3.07
CA LEU A 217 23.96 -25.37 -3.70
C LEU A 217 24.84 -26.00 -4.77
N TYR A 218 25.41 -25.19 -5.67
CA TYR A 218 26.30 -25.68 -6.74
C TYR A 218 27.62 -26.21 -6.18
N SER A 219 28.18 -25.52 -5.19
CA SER A 219 29.45 -25.96 -4.56
C SER A 219 29.27 -27.29 -3.85
N ARG A 220 28.17 -27.46 -3.10
CA ARG A 220 27.83 -28.72 -2.45
C ARG A 220 27.65 -29.84 -3.46
N ALA A 221 26.83 -29.60 -4.50
CA ALA A 221 26.58 -30.62 -5.52
C ALA A 221 27.86 -31.09 -6.21
N LEU A 222 28.77 -30.19 -6.53
CA LEU A 222 30.07 -30.53 -7.10
C LEU A 222 30.99 -31.29 -6.11
N LEU A 223 31.02 -30.87 -4.83
CA LEU A 223 31.76 -31.59 -3.79
C LEU A 223 31.29 -33.03 -3.64
N GLU A 224 29.96 -33.26 -3.61
CA GLU A 224 29.37 -34.58 -3.50
C GLU A 224 29.62 -35.47 -4.73
N GLU A 225 29.68 -34.87 -5.94
CA GLU A 225 29.81 -35.60 -7.20
C GLU A 225 31.27 -35.95 -7.53
N ILE A 226 32.18 -34.99 -7.43
CA ILE A 226 33.60 -35.20 -7.87
C ILE A 226 34.55 -35.33 -6.69
N GLY A 227 34.06 -35.08 -5.47
CA GLY A 227 34.84 -35.13 -4.23
C GLY A 227 36.02 -34.16 -4.21
N VAL A 228 36.70 -34.08 -3.05
CA VAL A 228 37.87 -33.21 -2.89
C VAL A 228 39.04 -33.59 -3.80
N ALA A 229 39.15 -34.85 -4.21
CA ALA A 229 40.20 -35.34 -5.11
C ALA A 229 40.04 -34.81 -6.54
N GLY A 230 38.80 -34.73 -7.05
CA GLY A 230 38.50 -34.14 -8.37
C GLY A 230 38.76 -32.65 -8.46
N LEU A 231 38.64 -31.94 -7.31
CA LEU A 231 38.93 -30.51 -7.23
C LEU A 231 40.42 -30.19 -7.09
N SER A 232 41.23 -31.16 -6.62
CA SER A 232 42.67 -31.02 -6.37
C SER A 232 43.54 -31.24 -7.63
N GLY A 233 42.98 -31.79 -8.72
CA GLY A 233 43.73 -32.12 -9.96
C GLY A 233 44.12 -30.88 -10.78
N ASP A 234 45.30 -30.89 -11.36
CA ASP A 234 45.79 -29.86 -12.28
C ASP A 234 45.20 -30.09 -13.68
N GLY A 235 44.31 -29.22 -14.12
CA GLY A 235 43.97 -29.02 -15.54
C GLY A 235 42.63 -29.53 -16.06
N ALA A 236 41.83 -30.27 -15.31
CA ALA A 236 40.47 -30.64 -15.75
C ALA A 236 39.50 -29.48 -15.56
N SER A 237 38.75 -29.13 -16.61
CA SER A 237 37.62 -28.20 -16.49
C SER A 237 36.57 -28.77 -15.56
N LEU A 238 36.17 -28.01 -14.52
CA LEU A 238 35.05 -28.39 -13.70
C LEU A 238 33.74 -28.32 -14.52
N PRO A 239 32.74 -29.15 -14.24
CA PRO A 239 31.44 -29.03 -14.92
C PRO A 239 30.88 -27.61 -14.73
N ALA A 240 30.33 -27.02 -15.76
CA ALA A 240 29.83 -25.63 -15.69
C ALA A 240 28.65 -25.51 -14.73
N PRO A 241 28.47 -24.41 -13.98
CA PRO A 241 27.34 -24.20 -13.06
C PRO A 241 25.96 -24.36 -13.68
N ARG A 242 25.84 -24.11 -15.00
CA ARG A 242 24.63 -24.34 -15.81
C ARG A 242 24.23 -25.81 -15.89
N GLN A 243 25.05 -26.72 -15.34
CA GLN A 243 24.83 -28.17 -15.37
C GLN A 243 24.24 -28.73 -14.07
N LEU A 244 23.68 -27.93 -13.18
CA LEU A 244 22.88 -28.45 -12.07
C LEU A 244 21.80 -29.42 -12.60
N SER A 245 21.17 -29.06 -13.72
CA SER A 245 20.27 -29.96 -14.46
C SER A 245 20.99 -31.27 -14.81
N GLY A 246 22.22 -31.23 -15.30
CA GLY A 246 23.01 -32.44 -15.60
C GLY A 246 23.28 -33.30 -14.35
N ILE A 247 23.57 -32.66 -13.20
CA ILE A 247 23.80 -33.37 -11.93
C ILE A 247 22.50 -34.04 -11.44
N VAL A 248 21.39 -33.28 -11.43
CA VAL A 248 20.07 -33.80 -11.04
C VAL A 248 19.65 -34.93 -11.97
N LEU A 249 19.78 -34.73 -13.29
CA LEU A 249 19.38 -35.73 -14.30
C LEU A 249 20.30 -36.96 -14.26
N SER A 250 21.57 -36.79 -13.97
CA SER A 250 22.50 -37.92 -13.75
C SER A 250 22.07 -38.75 -12.54
N ARG A 251 21.68 -38.11 -11.44
CA ARG A 251 21.10 -38.82 -10.28
C ARG A 251 19.82 -39.53 -10.65
N VAL A 252 18.89 -38.85 -11.33
CA VAL A 252 17.64 -39.46 -11.81
C VAL A 252 17.91 -40.66 -12.71
N ALA A 253 18.84 -40.53 -13.65
CA ALA A 253 19.21 -41.61 -14.57
C ALA A 253 19.82 -42.85 -13.87
N SER A 254 20.40 -42.71 -12.69
CA SER A 254 20.93 -43.82 -11.90
C SER A 254 19.86 -44.62 -11.13
N LEU A 255 18.63 -44.07 -11.02
CA LEU A 255 17.53 -44.69 -10.29
C LEU A 255 16.76 -45.71 -11.17
N SER A 256 15.93 -46.53 -10.54
CA SER A 256 15.09 -47.47 -11.28
C SER A 256 14.11 -46.77 -12.24
N ALA A 257 13.71 -47.42 -13.30
CA ALA A 257 12.77 -46.84 -14.25
C ALA A 257 11.42 -46.48 -13.63
N SER A 258 11.02 -47.20 -12.58
CA SER A 258 9.83 -46.89 -11.77
C SER A 258 10.01 -45.54 -11.05
N THR A 259 11.13 -45.34 -10.43
CA THR A 259 11.48 -44.11 -9.69
C THR A 259 11.63 -42.90 -10.63
N GLN A 260 12.23 -43.07 -11.81
CA GLN A 260 12.30 -42.03 -12.83
C GLN A 260 10.90 -41.59 -13.29
N ASN A 261 9.94 -42.55 -13.43
CA ASN A 261 8.56 -42.21 -13.76
C ASN A 261 7.83 -41.54 -12.60
N PHE A 262 8.11 -41.95 -11.36
CA PHE A 262 7.58 -41.32 -10.15
C PHE A 262 8.01 -39.87 -10.01
N LEU A 263 9.30 -39.59 -10.17
CA LEU A 263 9.85 -38.23 -10.16
C LEU A 263 9.33 -37.35 -11.30
N ALA A 264 9.16 -37.94 -12.49
CA ALA A 264 8.53 -37.24 -13.61
C ALA A 264 7.07 -36.85 -13.30
N ALA A 265 6.30 -37.73 -12.65
CA ALA A 265 4.95 -37.43 -12.22
C ALA A 265 4.92 -36.40 -11.09
N ALA A 266 5.84 -36.49 -10.14
CA ALA A 266 5.96 -35.50 -9.07
C ALA A 266 6.27 -34.11 -9.65
N SER A 267 7.18 -34.01 -10.63
CA SER A 267 7.54 -32.73 -11.24
C SER A 267 6.38 -32.01 -11.94
N ILE A 268 5.40 -32.75 -12.44
CA ILE A 268 4.16 -32.21 -13.07
C ILE A 268 3.19 -31.65 -12.03
N LEU A 269 3.13 -32.26 -10.84
CA LEU A 269 2.18 -31.90 -9.80
C LEU A 269 2.63 -30.69 -8.94
N GLY A 270 3.88 -30.26 -9.08
CA GLY A 270 4.41 -29.12 -8.37
C GLY A 270 5.55 -29.44 -7.42
N HIS A 271 5.89 -28.50 -6.55
CA HIS A 271 6.97 -28.66 -5.60
C HIS A 271 6.65 -29.72 -4.52
N HIS A 272 5.40 -29.81 -4.10
CA HIS A 272 4.87 -30.83 -3.19
C HIS A 272 3.57 -31.41 -3.72
N ALA A 273 3.34 -32.68 -3.43
CA ALA A 273 2.09 -33.34 -3.80
C ALA A 273 1.81 -34.57 -2.94
N PRO A 274 0.54 -34.99 -2.77
CA PRO A 274 0.17 -36.22 -2.11
C PRO A 274 0.82 -37.44 -2.79
N THR A 275 1.43 -38.31 -2.01
CA THR A 275 2.08 -39.54 -2.49
C THR A 275 1.14 -40.38 -3.38
N SER A 276 -0.11 -40.49 -2.97
CA SER A 276 -1.13 -41.22 -3.72
C SER A 276 -1.41 -40.62 -5.12
N MET A 277 -1.35 -39.28 -5.22
CA MET A 277 -1.55 -38.58 -6.49
C MET A 277 -0.35 -38.79 -7.42
N ILE A 278 0.87 -38.65 -6.88
CA ILE A 278 2.10 -38.92 -7.65
C ILE A 278 2.08 -40.33 -8.20
N ALA A 279 1.77 -41.34 -7.36
CA ALA A 279 1.68 -42.75 -7.76
C ALA A 279 0.62 -42.97 -8.84
N ALA A 280 -0.53 -42.32 -8.70
CA ALA A 280 -1.61 -42.44 -9.70
C ALA A 280 -1.24 -41.83 -11.06
N VAL A 281 -0.61 -40.64 -11.07
CA VAL A 281 -0.13 -39.99 -12.30
C VAL A 281 1.01 -40.78 -12.94
N ALA A 282 1.87 -41.43 -12.14
CA ALA A 282 2.95 -42.29 -12.60
C ALA A 282 2.47 -43.68 -13.02
N GLU A 283 1.19 -44.06 -12.75
CA GLU A 283 0.62 -45.40 -12.94
C GLU A 283 1.37 -46.48 -12.13
N ILE A 284 1.75 -46.16 -10.90
CA ILE A 284 2.51 -47.05 -9.99
C ILE A 284 1.55 -47.52 -8.88
N THR A 285 1.43 -48.85 -8.73
CA THR A 285 0.55 -49.44 -7.74
C THR A 285 1.15 -49.42 -6.31
N ASP A 286 2.47 -49.66 -6.22
CA ASP A 286 3.19 -49.60 -4.96
C ASP A 286 4.36 -48.62 -5.09
N PRO A 287 4.26 -47.44 -4.48
CA PRO A 287 5.28 -46.41 -4.55
C PRO A 287 6.42 -46.57 -3.53
N GLY A 288 6.46 -47.62 -2.69
CA GLY A 288 7.43 -47.79 -1.62
C GLY A 288 8.87 -47.64 -2.10
N VAL A 289 9.26 -48.47 -3.09
CA VAL A 289 10.63 -48.40 -3.66
C VAL A 289 10.93 -47.03 -4.33
N PRO A 290 10.05 -46.46 -5.18
CA PRO A 290 10.23 -45.10 -5.69
C PRO A 290 10.44 -44.03 -4.65
N ILE A 291 9.73 -44.08 -3.54
CA ILE A 291 9.88 -43.12 -2.42
C ILE A 291 11.27 -43.31 -1.77
N GLU A 292 11.57 -44.51 -1.36
CA GLU A 292 12.85 -44.82 -0.71
C GLU A 292 14.06 -44.42 -1.57
N GLU A 293 14.04 -44.75 -2.86
CA GLU A 293 15.09 -44.36 -3.79
C GLU A 293 15.17 -42.84 -4.02
N SER A 294 14.03 -42.14 -4.12
CA SER A 294 13.99 -40.70 -4.31
C SER A 294 14.48 -39.93 -3.08
N VAL A 295 14.12 -40.40 -1.87
CA VAL A 295 14.58 -39.81 -0.61
C VAL A 295 16.06 -40.12 -0.37
N ALA A 296 16.50 -41.34 -0.61
CA ALA A 296 17.91 -41.72 -0.50
C ALA A 296 18.80 -40.95 -1.49
N ALA A 297 18.30 -40.65 -2.66
CA ALA A 297 18.98 -39.82 -3.65
C ALA A 297 18.96 -38.30 -3.29
N GLY A 298 18.27 -37.89 -2.23
CA GLY A 298 18.14 -36.49 -1.83
C GLY A 298 17.36 -35.63 -2.84
N LEU A 299 16.43 -36.24 -3.57
CA LEU A 299 15.58 -35.53 -4.54
C LEU A 299 14.24 -35.15 -3.95
N LEU A 300 13.65 -36.02 -3.11
CA LEU A 300 12.40 -35.80 -2.40
C LEU A 300 12.61 -35.91 -0.88
N ILE A 301 11.73 -35.29 -0.13
CA ILE A 301 11.60 -35.42 1.34
C ILE A 301 10.15 -35.73 1.70
N GLU A 302 9.97 -36.48 2.79
CA GLU A 302 8.66 -36.72 3.39
C GLU A 302 8.28 -35.57 4.31
N ILE A 303 7.08 -35.01 4.15
CA ILE A 303 6.58 -33.96 5.04
C ILE A 303 6.03 -34.61 6.30
N SER A 304 6.69 -34.34 7.46
CA SER A 304 6.31 -34.95 8.73
C SER A 304 4.87 -34.65 9.12
N GLY A 305 4.07 -35.71 9.31
CA GLY A 305 2.66 -35.62 9.71
C GLY A 305 1.67 -35.47 8.55
N SER A 306 2.12 -35.50 7.31
CA SER A 306 1.29 -35.56 6.12
C SER A 306 1.66 -36.76 5.25
N SER A 307 0.80 -37.12 4.28
CA SER A 307 1.09 -38.14 3.26
C SER A 307 1.64 -37.50 1.97
N GLU A 308 2.34 -36.38 2.10
CA GLU A 308 2.87 -35.61 0.98
C GLU A 308 4.39 -35.75 0.88
N LEU A 309 4.85 -35.62 -0.36
CA LEU A 309 6.27 -35.54 -0.68
C LEU A 309 6.57 -34.18 -1.28
N ALA A 310 7.73 -33.61 -0.94
CA ALA A 310 8.23 -32.37 -1.54
C ALA A 310 9.59 -32.60 -2.19
N PHE A 311 9.90 -31.86 -3.23
CA PHE A 311 11.28 -31.77 -3.73
C PHE A 311 12.18 -31.10 -2.70
N CYS A 312 13.39 -31.59 -2.55
CA CYS A 312 14.37 -30.97 -1.64
C CYS A 312 14.72 -29.53 -2.06
N HIS A 313 14.55 -29.22 -3.34
CA HIS A 313 14.74 -27.87 -3.88
C HIS A 313 13.89 -27.67 -5.14
N PRO A 314 13.28 -26.47 -5.37
CA PRO A 314 12.49 -26.18 -6.57
C PRO A 314 13.26 -26.42 -7.87
N LEU A 315 14.57 -26.17 -7.90
CA LEU A 315 15.41 -26.42 -9.07
C LEU A 315 15.47 -27.90 -9.46
N TYR A 316 15.30 -28.82 -8.52
CA TYR A 316 15.26 -30.25 -8.84
C TYR A 316 13.96 -30.61 -9.59
N GLN A 317 12.84 -30.06 -9.13
CA GLN A 317 11.57 -30.17 -9.83
C GLN A 317 11.66 -29.59 -11.25
N ALA A 318 12.17 -28.36 -11.37
CA ALA A 318 12.32 -27.67 -12.66
C ALA A 318 13.25 -28.45 -13.61
N ALA A 319 14.41 -28.93 -13.14
CA ALA A 319 15.33 -29.70 -13.95
C ALA A 319 14.69 -30.99 -14.50
N ILE A 320 13.92 -31.70 -13.67
CA ILE A 320 13.22 -32.92 -14.08
C ILE A 320 12.08 -32.62 -15.05
N TYR A 321 11.31 -31.56 -14.77
CA TYR A 321 10.19 -31.12 -15.64
C TYR A 321 10.69 -30.70 -17.03
N ASP A 322 11.76 -29.94 -17.07
CA ASP A 322 12.33 -29.41 -18.33
C ASP A 322 12.96 -30.51 -19.20
N ASP A 323 13.54 -31.56 -18.61
CA ASP A 323 14.08 -32.72 -19.32
C ASP A 323 13.01 -33.62 -19.92
N LEU A 324 11.75 -33.51 -19.45
CA LEU A 324 10.67 -34.31 -20.02
C LEU A 324 10.46 -33.97 -21.49
N SER A 325 10.50 -35.02 -22.33
CA SER A 325 10.08 -34.83 -23.72
C SER A 325 8.68 -34.23 -23.79
N PRO A 326 8.39 -33.38 -24.80
CA PRO A 326 7.05 -32.77 -24.93
C PRO A 326 5.91 -33.81 -24.92
N THR A 327 6.15 -35.00 -25.50
CA THR A 327 5.16 -36.08 -25.51
C THR A 327 4.92 -36.66 -24.11
N LYS A 328 5.99 -36.91 -23.33
CA LYS A 328 5.91 -37.45 -21.96
C LYS A 328 5.28 -36.42 -21.03
N ARG A 329 5.70 -35.16 -21.11
CA ARG A 329 5.12 -34.06 -20.34
C ARG A 329 3.64 -33.93 -20.55
N ARG A 330 3.20 -33.92 -21.81
CA ARG A 330 1.78 -33.87 -22.17
C ARG A 330 1.00 -35.07 -21.62
N ALA A 331 1.54 -36.31 -21.77
CA ALA A 331 0.86 -37.51 -21.27
C ALA A 331 0.66 -37.47 -19.76
N LEU A 332 1.63 -36.96 -19.00
CA LEU A 332 1.52 -36.82 -17.56
C LEU A 332 0.50 -35.73 -17.18
N HIS A 333 0.49 -34.59 -17.87
CA HIS A 333 -0.53 -33.56 -17.65
C HIS A 333 -1.96 -34.05 -17.97
N VAL A 334 -2.14 -34.88 -19.02
CA VAL A 334 -3.44 -35.50 -19.29
C VAL A 334 -3.89 -36.35 -18.12
N ARG A 335 -2.98 -37.14 -17.52
CA ARG A 335 -3.34 -38.00 -16.36
C ARG A 335 -3.60 -37.16 -15.11
N ALA A 336 -2.78 -36.18 -14.85
CA ALA A 336 -2.98 -35.26 -13.74
C ALA A 336 -4.34 -34.54 -13.83
N ALA A 337 -4.74 -34.12 -15.03
CA ALA A 337 -6.03 -33.51 -15.28
C ALA A 337 -7.23 -34.44 -14.99
N LEU A 338 -7.07 -35.74 -15.10
CA LEU A 338 -8.12 -36.72 -14.76
C LEU A 338 -8.27 -36.96 -13.26
N LEU A 339 -7.26 -36.62 -12.49
CA LEU A 339 -7.16 -36.86 -11.04
C LEU A 339 -7.33 -35.59 -10.19
N THR A 340 -7.33 -34.44 -10.83
CA THR A 340 -7.50 -33.14 -10.19
C THR A 340 -8.84 -32.51 -10.53
N ASN A 341 -9.26 -31.51 -9.79
CA ASN A 341 -10.54 -30.84 -9.98
C ASN A 341 -10.33 -29.30 -10.03
N GLY A 342 -11.36 -28.60 -10.52
CA GLY A 342 -11.41 -27.16 -10.53
C GLY A 342 -10.23 -26.53 -11.30
N ARG A 343 -9.62 -25.51 -10.71
CA ARG A 343 -8.54 -24.73 -11.33
C ARG A 343 -7.30 -25.58 -11.65
N THR A 344 -6.88 -26.45 -10.74
CA THR A 344 -5.72 -27.33 -10.96
C THR A 344 -5.95 -28.25 -12.18
N GLN A 345 -7.14 -28.78 -12.33
CA GLN A 345 -7.51 -29.56 -13.52
C GLN A 345 -7.36 -28.73 -14.81
N LEU A 346 -7.89 -27.51 -14.82
CA LEU A 346 -7.82 -26.62 -15.97
C LEU A 346 -6.35 -26.29 -16.31
N THR A 347 -5.50 -26.04 -15.32
CA THR A 347 -4.07 -25.79 -15.51
C THR A 347 -3.37 -26.98 -16.19
N HIS A 348 -3.65 -28.21 -15.75
CA HIS A 348 -3.10 -29.39 -16.39
C HIS A 348 -3.65 -29.60 -17.81
N ARG A 349 -4.93 -29.31 -18.06
CA ARG A 349 -5.52 -29.40 -19.40
C ARG A 349 -4.87 -28.42 -20.38
N VAL A 350 -4.58 -27.20 -19.95
CA VAL A 350 -3.85 -26.22 -20.78
C VAL A 350 -2.47 -26.74 -21.14
N ALA A 351 -1.71 -27.20 -20.13
CA ALA A 351 -0.36 -27.74 -20.35
C ALA A 351 -0.36 -29.01 -21.22
N ALA A 352 -1.46 -29.73 -21.27
CA ALA A 352 -1.65 -30.90 -22.16
C ALA A 352 -2.08 -30.53 -23.58
N THR A 353 -2.56 -29.29 -23.81
CA THR A 353 -3.14 -28.88 -25.09
C THR A 353 -2.04 -28.43 -26.06
N LEU A 354 -2.12 -28.89 -27.30
CA LEU A 354 -1.24 -28.44 -28.40
C LEU A 354 -1.99 -27.42 -29.25
N GLY A 355 -1.57 -26.17 -29.16
CA GLY A 355 -2.21 -25.10 -29.93
C GLY A 355 -3.53 -24.61 -29.32
N SER A 356 -4.48 -24.24 -30.15
CA SER A 356 -5.74 -23.63 -29.73
C SER A 356 -6.80 -24.68 -29.42
N ASP A 357 -7.61 -24.44 -28.40
CA ASP A 357 -8.77 -25.23 -28.00
C ASP A 357 -9.90 -24.30 -27.54
N GLU A 358 -10.87 -24.06 -28.41
CA GLU A 358 -11.96 -23.12 -28.15
C GLU A 358 -12.93 -23.63 -27.07
N SER A 359 -13.08 -24.95 -26.91
CA SER A 359 -13.93 -25.52 -25.86
C SER A 359 -13.32 -25.25 -24.48
N LEU A 360 -12.01 -25.51 -24.34
CA LEU A 360 -11.29 -25.25 -23.13
C LEU A 360 -11.19 -23.73 -22.85
N ALA A 361 -11.04 -22.90 -23.90
CA ALA A 361 -11.07 -21.45 -23.76
C ALA A 361 -12.40 -20.95 -23.18
N ASN A 362 -13.54 -21.52 -23.58
CA ASN A 362 -14.84 -21.16 -23.05
C ASN A 362 -14.98 -21.57 -21.55
N GLU A 363 -14.47 -22.76 -21.18
CA GLU A 363 -14.46 -23.21 -19.78
C GLU A 363 -13.64 -22.27 -18.88
N PHE A 364 -12.52 -21.74 -19.39
CA PHE A 364 -11.74 -20.73 -18.69
C PHE A 364 -12.49 -19.40 -18.57
N GLU A 365 -13.23 -19.02 -19.61
CA GLU A 365 -14.06 -17.81 -19.59
C GLU A 365 -15.19 -17.93 -18.54
N GLU A 366 -15.83 -19.09 -18.45
CA GLU A 366 -16.82 -19.39 -17.40
C GLU A 366 -16.19 -19.37 -15.99
N SER A 367 -15.01 -19.99 -15.85
CA SER A 367 -14.26 -19.95 -14.58
C SER A 367 -13.90 -18.54 -14.17
N ALA A 368 -13.57 -17.67 -15.13
CA ALA A 368 -13.27 -16.27 -14.87
C ALA A 368 -14.49 -15.49 -14.36
N LEU A 369 -15.69 -15.79 -14.88
CA LEU A 369 -16.93 -15.18 -14.39
C LEU A 369 -17.17 -15.54 -12.93
N VAL A 370 -17.05 -16.82 -12.58
CA VAL A 370 -17.23 -17.31 -11.20
C VAL A 370 -16.20 -16.66 -10.26
N ALA A 371 -14.94 -16.62 -10.68
CA ALA A 371 -13.88 -15.99 -9.88
C ALA A 371 -14.13 -14.48 -9.67
N ARG A 372 -14.63 -13.79 -10.72
CA ARG A 372 -14.99 -12.38 -10.62
C ARG A 372 -16.14 -12.12 -9.64
N GLU A 373 -17.17 -12.96 -9.69
CA GLU A 373 -18.31 -12.90 -8.76
C GLU A 373 -17.88 -13.19 -7.31
N ALA A 374 -16.87 -14.05 -7.12
CA ALA A 374 -16.25 -14.34 -5.83
C ALA A 374 -15.23 -13.26 -5.37
N GLY A 375 -14.98 -12.20 -6.18
CA GLY A 375 -14.00 -11.18 -5.87
C GLY A 375 -12.53 -11.59 -6.10
N GLU A 376 -12.28 -12.78 -6.66
CA GLU A 376 -10.95 -13.30 -6.99
C GLU A 376 -10.43 -12.71 -8.31
N LEU A 377 -10.23 -11.38 -8.34
CA LEU A 377 -9.92 -10.65 -9.58
C LEU A 377 -8.63 -11.12 -10.26
N GLY A 378 -7.58 -11.45 -9.49
CA GLY A 378 -6.33 -11.99 -10.03
C GLY A 378 -6.53 -13.33 -10.75
N VAL A 379 -7.37 -14.22 -10.18
CA VAL A 379 -7.73 -15.51 -10.79
C VAL A 379 -8.56 -15.32 -12.05
N ALA A 380 -9.52 -14.39 -12.01
CA ALA A 380 -10.36 -14.08 -13.17
C ALA A 380 -9.51 -13.55 -14.35
N ALA A 381 -8.59 -12.63 -14.07
CA ALA A 381 -7.68 -12.10 -15.08
C ALA A 381 -6.75 -13.18 -15.65
N TRP A 382 -6.20 -14.07 -14.81
CA TRP A 382 -5.41 -15.20 -15.25
C TRP A 382 -6.21 -16.13 -16.15
N ALA A 383 -7.43 -16.52 -15.75
CA ALA A 383 -8.28 -17.40 -16.53
C ALA A 383 -8.63 -16.79 -17.90
N LEU A 384 -8.94 -15.49 -17.97
CA LEU A 384 -9.18 -14.80 -19.24
C LEU A 384 -7.95 -14.78 -20.15
N LYS A 385 -6.74 -14.62 -19.58
CA LYS A 385 -5.48 -14.71 -20.35
C LYS A 385 -5.27 -16.11 -20.93
N GLN A 386 -5.57 -17.16 -20.16
CA GLN A 386 -5.52 -18.55 -20.65
C GLN A 386 -6.56 -18.78 -21.76
N ALA A 387 -7.79 -18.31 -21.57
CA ALA A 387 -8.83 -18.36 -22.58
C ALA A 387 -8.41 -17.65 -23.88
N ALA A 388 -7.76 -16.51 -23.76
CA ALA A 388 -7.23 -15.79 -24.93
C ALA A 388 -6.11 -16.56 -25.64
N HIS A 389 -5.20 -17.18 -24.88
CA HIS A 389 -4.12 -18.01 -25.43
C HIS A 389 -4.66 -19.21 -26.24
N LEU A 390 -5.72 -19.83 -25.76
CA LEU A 390 -6.35 -21.00 -26.38
C LEU A 390 -7.29 -20.66 -27.55
N SER A 391 -7.59 -19.37 -27.77
CA SER A 391 -8.53 -18.93 -28.80
C SER A 391 -8.02 -19.17 -30.22
N LEU A 392 -8.86 -19.78 -31.07
CA LEU A 392 -8.62 -19.94 -32.49
C LEU A 392 -8.91 -18.65 -33.27
N ASP A 393 -9.95 -17.95 -32.88
CA ASP A 393 -10.40 -16.70 -33.50
C ASP A 393 -9.71 -15.49 -32.88
N GLY A 394 -9.05 -14.69 -33.73
CA GLY A 394 -8.38 -13.47 -33.33
C GLY A 394 -9.30 -12.43 -32.67
N ALA A 395 -10.56 -12.32 -33.10
CA ALA A 395 -11.52 -11.40 -32.50
C ALA A 395 -11.94 -11.85 -31.09
N LYS A 396 -12.13 -13.14 -30.86
CA LYS A 396 -12.42 -13.70 -29.53
C LYS A 396 -11.22 -13.55 -28.61
N ARG A 397 -10.01 -13.84 -29.12
CA ARG A 397 -8.76 -13.62 -28.39
C ARG A 397 -8.66 -12.17 -27.90
N GLU A 398 -8.86 -11.22 -28.79
CA GLU A 398 -8.80 -9.79 -28.47
C GLU A 398 -9.84 -9.41 -27.42
N ARG A 399 -11.09 -9.90 -27.57
CA ARG A 399 -12.15 -9.66 -26.59
C ARG A 399 -11.76 -10.16 -25.20
N ARG A 400 -11.23 -11.40 -25.10
CA ARG A 400 -10.79 -12.00 -23.83
C ARG A 400 -9.62 -11.24 -23.19
N LEU A 401 -8.68 -10.75 -23.99
CA LEU A 401 -7.61 -9.89 -23.49
C LEU A 401 -8.15 -8.55 -22.95
N LEU A 402 -9.10 -7.93 -23.63
CA LEU A 402 -9.74 -6.70 -23.17
C LEU A 402 -10.61 -6.93 -21.91
N ASP A 403 -11.24 -8.11 -21.79
CA ASP A 403 -11.91 -8.52 -20.55
C ASP A 403 -10.90 -8.68 -19.41
N ALA A 404 -9.74 -9.31 -19.66
CA ALA A 404 -8.67 -9.44 -18.68
C ALA A 404 -8.11 -8.08 -18.26
N ALA A 405 -7.89 -7.17 -19.20
CA ALA A 405 -7.42 -5.82 -18.90
C ALA A 405 -8.40 -5.05 -18.01
N LEU A 406 -9.71 -5.17 -18.25
CA LEU A 406 -10.73 -4.56 -17.40
C LEU A 406 -10.68 -5.10 -15.97
N VAL A 407 -10.61 -6.44 -15.82
CA VAL A 407 -10.51 -7.07 -14.49
C VAL A 407 -9.24 -6.64 -13.75
N LEU A 408 -8.11 -6.47 -14.45
CA LEU A 408 -6.88 -5.99 -13.86
C LEU A 408 -6.98 -4.52 -13.42
N LEU A 409 -7.69 -3.68 -14.17
CA LEU A 409 -7.97 -2.29 -13.77
C LEU A 409 -8.88 -2.24 -12.53
N ASP A 410 -9.89 -3.12 -12.46
CA ASP A 410 -10.75 -3.28 -11.27
C ASP A 410 -9.93 -3.75 -10.05
N ALA A 411 -8.90 -4.58 -10.28
CA ALA A 411 -7.96 -5.04 -9.25
C ALA A 411 -6.86 -4.01 -8.90
N ALA A 412 -6.86 -2.83 -9.54
CA ALA A 412 -5.82 -1.82 -9.44
C ALA A 412 -4.41 -2.31 -9.84
N ASP A 413 -4.31 -3.39 -10.63
CA ASP A 413 -3.05 -3.88 -11.20
C ASP A 413 -2.77 -3.19 -12.54
N ASN A 414 -2.38 -1.93 -12.46
CA ASN A 414 -2.17 -1.08 -13.64
C ASN A 414 -1.05 -1.60 -14.55
N VAL A 415 0.00 -2.17 -13.97
CA VAL A 415 1.15 -2.72 -14.71
C VAL A 415 0.73 -3.93 -15.55
N ALA A 416 0.03 -4.87 -14.95
CA ALA A 416 -0.46 -6.03 -15.69
C ALA A 416 -1.53 -5.65 -16.74
N ALA A 417 -2.38 -4.65 -16.43
CA ALA A 417 -3.37 -4.14 -17.38
C ALA A 417 -2.69 -3.52 -18.61
N GLU A 418 -1.62 -2.74 -18.42
CA GLU A 418 -0.83 -2.15 -19.51
C GLU A 418 -0.22 -3.24 -20.41
N GLN A 419 0.41 -4.24 -19.81
CA GLN A 419 0.99 -5.37 -20.55
C GLN A 419 -0.04 -6.11 -21.41
N VAL A 420 -1.24 -6.32 -20.88
CA VAL A 420 -2.32 -6.98 -21.61
C VAL A 420 -2.85 -6.09 -22.74
N LEU A 421 -3.00 -4.78 -22.50
CA LEU A 421 -3.43 -3.82 -23.54
C LEU A 421 -2.40 -3.69 -24.66
N ASP A 422 -1.11 -3.77 -24.35
CA ASP A 422 -0.03 -3.74 -25.34
C ASP A 422 0.04 -5.02 -26.17
N ALA A 423 -0.38 -6.18 -25.61
CA ALA A 423 -0.48 -7.43 -26.34
C ALA A 423 -1.68 -7.46 -27.32
N CYS A 424 -2.62 -6.53 -27.21
CA CYS A 424 -3.74 -6.38 -28.15
C CYS A 424 -3.26 -5.84 -29.49
N GLN A 425 -3.65 -6.50 -30.60
CA GLN A 425 -3.14 -6.17 -31.95
C GLN A 425 -4.04 -5.19 -32.71
N PHE A 426 -5.34 -5.18 -32.42
CA PHE A 426 -6.30 -4.39 -33.16
C PHE A 426 -6.64 -3.08 -32.43
N SER A 427 -6.76 -2.00 -33.19
CA SER A 427 -7.33 -0.75 -32.69
C SER A 427 -8.84 -0.89 -32.62
N SER A 428 -9.42 -0.67 -31.45
CA SER A 428 -10.87 -0.70 -31.25
C SER A 428 -11.31 0.34 -30.23
N ALA A 429 -12.56 0.77 -30.30
CA ALA A 429 -13.12 1.71 -29.32
C ALA A 429 -12.94 1.20 -27.88
N ARG A 430 -13.13 -0.09 -27.68
CA ARG A 430 -12.98 -0.73 -26.36
C ARG A 430 -11.54 -0.69 -25.83
N ARG A 431 -10.55 -1.06 -26.68
CA ARG A 431 -9.14 -0.98 -26.33
C ARG A 431 -8.74 0.44 -25.95
N ASP A 432 -9.09 1.41 -26.82
CA ASP A 432 -8.75 2.81 -26.59
C ASP A 432 -9.45 3.38 -25.33
N SER A 433 -10.67 2.93 -25.01
CA SER A 433 -11.39 3.31 -23.79
C SER A 433 -10.68 2.78 -22.52
N LEU A 434 -10.21 1.52 -22.53
CA LEU A 434 -9.50 0.93 -21.40
C LEU A 434 -8.09 1.52 -21.25
N ALA A 435 -7.37 1.72 -22.37
CA ALA A 435 -6.07 2.38 -22.36
C ALA A 435 -6.17 3.84 -21.88
N GLY A 436 -7.26 4.52 -22.25
CA GLY A 436 -7.58 5.86 -21.77
C GLY A 436 -7.89 5.89 -20.27
N LEU A 437 -8.68 4.94 -19.77
CA LEU A 437 -8.96 4.80 -18.33
C LEU A 437 -7.66 4.54 -17.53
N LEU A 438 -6.83 3.60 -17.99
CA LEU A 438 -5.50 3.37 -17.42
C LEU A 438 -4.66 4.64 -17.38
N GLY A 439 -4.65 5.40 -18.49
CA GLY A 439 -3.89 6.64 -18.59
C GLY A 439 -4.37 7.75 -17.65
N VAL A 440 -5.65 7.78 -17.28
CA VAL A 440 -6.15 8.70 -16.23
C VAL A 440 -5.50 8.40 -14.88
N PHE A 441 -5.23 7.12 -14.59
CA PHE A 441 -4.59 6.70 -13.34
C PHE A 441 -3.07 6.88 -13.36
N THR A 442 -2.41 6.54 -14.47
CA THR A 442 -0.95 6.50 -14.59
C THR A 442 -0.34 7.81 -15.12
N GLY A 443 -1.15 8.68 -15.70
CA GLY A 443 -0.69 9.95 -16.26
C GLY A 443 -0.10 9.84 -17.68
N SER A 444 -0.45 8.80 -18.44
CA SER A 444 0.08 8.62 -19.81
C SER A 444 -0.22 9.81 -20.72
N PRO A 445 0.78 10.33 -21.47
CA PRO A 445 0.57 11.44 -22.41
C PRO A 445 -0.44 11.14 -23.53
N SER A 446 -0.67 9.87 -23.85
CA SER A 446 -1.60 9.45 -24.90
C SER A 446 -3.06 9.39 -24.45
N THR A 447 -3.35 9.63 -23.17
CA THR A 447 -4.68 9.45 -22.56
C THR A 447 -5.80 10.19 -23.31
N GLU A 448 -5.64 11.50 -23.53
CA GLU A 448 -6.64 12.32 -24.20
C GLU A 448 -6.91 11.82 -25.64
N SER A 449 -5.86 11.49 -26.39
CA SER A 449 -5.98 10.99 -27.76
C SER A 449 -6.66 9.62 -27.84
N ARG A 450 -6.37 8.72 -26.85
CA ARG A 450 -7.02 7.40 -26.74
C ARG A 450 -8.52 7.53 -26.43
N LEU A 451 -8.88 8.36 -25.46
CA LEU A 451 -10.28 8.60 -25.12
C LEU A 451 -11.08 9.25 -26.26
N LEU A 452 -10.45 10.19 -27.00
CA LEU A 452 -11.06 10.76 -28.22
C LEU A 452 -11.24 9.71 -29.32
N SER A 453 -10.27 8.82 -29.50
CA SER A 453 -10.38 7.71 -30.46
C SER A 453 -11.51 6.77 -30.07
N ALA A 454 -11.60 6.36 -28.80
CA ALA A 454 -12.67 5.52 -28.29
C ALA A 454 -14.05 6.14 -28.55
N TRP A 455 -14.21 7.45 -28.25
CA TRP A 455 -15.44 8.18 -28.48
C TRP A 455 -15.82 8.26 -29.96
N LYS A 456 -14.86 8.39 -30.86
CA LYS A 456 -15.11 8.47 -32.31
C LYS A 456 -15.41 7.12 -32.95
N LEU A 457 -14.83 6.05 -32.43
CA LEU A 457 -14.91 4.69 -33.01
C LEU A 457 -16.08 3.88 -32.46
N HIS A 458 -16.61 4.18 -31.27
CA HIS A 458 -17.70 3.40 -30.69
C HIS A 458 -19.01 3.55 -31.47
N ASP A 459 -19.78 2.47 -31.54
CA ASP A 459 -21.16 2.49 -32.05
C ASP A 459 -22.11 2.88 -30.89
N PRO A 460 -22.73 4.07 -30.94
CA PRO A 460 -23.57 4.55 -29.82
C PRO A 460 -24.85 3.71 -29.62
N THR A 461 -25.21 2.84 -30.56
CA THR A 461 -26.39 1.98 -30.44
C THR A 461 -26.11 0.63 -29.78
N VAL A 462 -24.88 0.14 -29.89
CA VAL A 462 -24.48 -1.21 -29.43
C VAL A 462 -23.45 -1.12 -28.31
N GLU A 463 -22.53 -0.14 -28.40
CA GLU A 463 -21.37 0.00 -27.49
C GLU A 463 -21.57 1.14 -26.47
N VAL A 464 -22.77 1.29 -25.93
CA VAL A 464 -23.15 2.36 -24.97
C VAL A 464 -22.19 2.44 -23.80
N LEU A 465 -21.79 1.29 -23.23
CA LEU A 465 -20.84 1.25 -22.10
C LEU A 465 -19.46 1.82 -22.48
N ILE A 466 -18.99 1.54 -23.69
CA ILE A 466 -17.68 2.01 -24.17
C ILE A 466 -17.71 3.54 -24.30
N GLY A 467 -18.75 4.07 -24.94
CA GLY A 467 -18.96 5.50 -25.09
C GLY A 467 -19.10 6.23 -23.76
N ALA A 468 -19.95 5.71 -22.86
CA ALA A 468 -20.16 6.28 -21.53
C ALA A 468 -18.86 6.29 -20.71
N ARG A 469 -18.10 5.19 -20.69
CA ARG A 469 -16.81 5.11 -20.00
C ARG A 469 -15.78 6.08 -20.59
N ALA A 470 -15.66 6.13 -21.90
CA ALA A 470 -14.74 7.06 -22.56
C ALA A 470 -15.07 8.53 -22.24
N ALA A 471 -16.34 8.90 -22.27
CA ALA A 471 -16.79 10.25 -21.95
C ALA A 471 -16.59 10.59 -20.47
N THR A 472 -16.89 9.66 -19.55
CA THR A 472 -16.65 9.81 -18.11
C THR A 472 -15.16 9.95 -17.80
N SER A 473 -14.31 9.09 -18.37
CA SER A 473 -12.86 9.16 -18.19
C SER A 473 -12.29 10.46 -18.76
N MET A 474 -12.82 10.94 -19.89
CA MET A 474 -12.46 12.24 -20.47
C MET A 474 -12.87 13.40 -19.56
N ALA A 475 -14.07 13.36 -18.98
CA ALA A 475 -14.52 14.39 -18.04
C ALA A 475 -13.58 14.46 -16.83
N ASN A 476 -13.23 13.32 -16.25
CA ASN A 476 -12.30 13.25 -15.14
C ASN A 476 -10.89 13.75 -15.51
N LEU A 477 -10.38 13.38 -16.68
CA LEU A 477 -9.11 13.90 -17.19
C LEU A 477 -9.14 15.43 -17.34
N MET A 478 -10.23 15.99 -17.84
CA MET A 478 -10.38 17.44 -17.99
C MET A 478 -10.37 18.16 -16.64
N VAL A 479 -10.97 17.58 -15.59
CA VAL A 479 -10.84 18.10 -14.22
C VAL A 479 -9.37 18.07 -13.77
N ILE A 480 -8.69 16.95 -13.96
CA ILE A 480 -7.27 16.76 -13.57
C ILE A 480 -6.38 17.80 -14.30
N CYS A 481 -6.68 18.07 -15.56
CA CYS A 481 -5.98 19.05 -16.40
C CYS A 481 -6.41 20.50 -16.15
N GLY A 482 -7.36 20.79 -15.25
CA GLY A 482 -7.84 22.12 -14.96
C GLY A 482 -8.70 22.75 -16.06
N ARG A 483 -9.44 21.97 -16.81
CA ARG A 483 -10.32 22.40 -17.92
C ARG A 483 -11.80 22.16 -17.56
N PRO A 484 -12.40 22.96 -16.64
CA PRO A 484 -13.73 22.67 -16.10
C PRO A 484 -14.84 22.73 -17.15
N ASP A 485 -14.78 23.66 -18.10
CA ASP A 485 -15.79 23.76 -19.16
C ASP A 485 -15.83 22.52 -20.05
N GLN A 486 -14.64 21.97 -20.37
CA GLN A 486 -14.53 20.72 -21.11
C GLN A 486 -14.96 19.51 -20.28
N ALA A 487 -14.68 19.52 -18.97
CA ALA A 487 -15.15 18.49 -18.06
C ALA A 487 -16.68 18.42 -18.03
N LEU A 488 -17.36 19.58 -17.94
CA LEU A 488 -18.81 19.65 -18.01
C LEU A 488 -19.34 19.12 -19.33
N LEU A 489 -18.80 19.59 -20.48
CA LEU A 489 -19.20 19.11 -21.80
C LEU A 489 -19.11 17.59 -21.94
N TRP A 490 -18.00 16.99 -21.48
CA TRP A 490 -17.82 15.54 -21.57
C TRP A 490 -18.69 14.77 -20.59
N SER A 491 -18.94 15.30 -19.39
CA SER A 491 -19.86 14.69 -18.45
C SER A 491 -21.33 14.75 -18.93
N GLU A 492 -21.74 15.83 -19.58
CA GLU A 492 -23.06 15.92 -20.25
C GLU A 492 -23.19 14.84 -21.33
N ARG A 493 -22.17 14.66 -22.18
CA ARG A 493 -22.13 13.56 -23.17
C ARG A 493 -22.23 12.18 -22.54
N ALA A 494 -21.55 11.95 -21.41
CA ALA A 494 -21.64 10.70 -20.68
C ALA A 494 -23.07 10.45 -20.15
N VAL A 495 -23.70 11.50 -19.62
CA VAL A 495 -25.08 11.48 -19.13
C VAL A 495 -26.09 11.25 -20.27
N GLU A 496 -25.91 11.90 -21.41
CA GLU A 496 -26.75 11.72 -22.60
C GLU A 496 -26.62 10.31 -23.21
N ALA A 497 -25.42 9.71 -23.15
CA ALA A 497 -25.17 8.38 -23.66
C ALA A 497 -25.82 7.26 -22.80
N THR A 498 -26.31 7.57 -21.60
CA THR A 498 -26.85 6.58 -20.67
C THR A 498 -28.36 6.76 -20.44
N ALA A 499 -29.13 5.66 -20.45
CA ALA A 499 -30.56 5.71 -20.12
C ALA A 499 -30.75 6.06 -18.63
N PRO A 500 -31.83 6.79 -18.27
CA PRO A 500 -32.08 7.22 -16.90
C PRO A 500 -32.15 6.09 -15.85
N SER A 501 -32.56 4.90 -16.23
CA SER A 501 -32.68 3.70 -15.39
C SER A 501 -31.45 2.78 -15.45
N SER A 502 -30.39 3.17 -16.16
CA SER A 502 -29.19 2.35 -16.29
C SER A 502 -28.26 2.54 -15.09
N GLU A 503 -27.63 1.43 -14.62
CA GLU A 503 -26.54 1.50 -13.63
C GLU A 503 -25.38 2.38 -14.11
N LEU A 504 -25.13 2.44 -15.42
CA LEU A 504 -24.13 3.31 -16.03
C LEU A 504 -24.42 4.81 -15.80
N ARG A 505 -25.68 5.17 -15.54
CA ARG A 505 -26.08 6.55 -15.24
C ARG A 505 -25.40 7.10 -14.00
N VAL A 506 -25.21 6.28 -12.98
CA VAL A 506 -24.54 6.69 -11.72
C VAL A 506 -23.11 7.12 -12.00
N MET A 507 -22.37 6.35 -12.78
CA MET A 507 -21.00 6.68 -13.21
C MET A 507 -20.95 8.05 -13.94
N ALA A 508 -21.85 8.27 -14.89
CA ALA A 508 -21.90 9.50 -15.68
C ALA A 508 -22.27 10.73 -14.82
N VAL A 509 -23.25 10.56 -13.93
CA VAL A 509 -23.70 11.62 -13.00
C VAL A 509 -22.63 11.95 -11.96
N THR A 510 -21.87 10.97 -11.50
CA THR A 510 -20.73 11.16 -10.61
C THR A 510 -19.65 12.02 -11.29
N ALA A 511 -19.33 11.77 -12.56
CA ALA A 511 -18.41 12.61 -13.32
C ALA A 511 -18.96 14.03 -13.55
N GLN A 512 -20.26 14.18 -13.76
CA GLN A 512 -20.91 15.49 -13.86
C GLN A 512 -20.79 16.28 -12.56
N ALA A 513 -21.02 15.64 -11.42
CA ALA A 513 -20.86 16.26 -10.11
C ALA A 513 -19.42 16.74 -9.89
N TYR A 514 -18.42 15.93 -10.33
CA TYR A 514 -17.01 16.31 -10.24
C TYR A 514 -16.67 17.49 -11.17
N GLY A 515 -17.20 17.50 -12.39
CA GLY A 515 -17.04 18.61 -13.32
C GLY A 515 -17.64 19.91 -12.77
N LEU A 516 -18.82 19.85 -12.16
CA LEU A 516 -19.46 20.98 -11.48
C LEU A 516 -18.60 21.50 -10.32
N ALA A 517 -18.04 20.61 -9.51
CA ALA A 517 -17.13 21.01 -8.43
C ALA A 517 -15.88 21.73 -8.96
N ALA A 518 -15.27 21.22 -10.03
CA ALA A 518 -14.13 21.86 -10.68
C ALA A 518 -14.49 23.24 -11.27
N ALA A 519 -15.73 23.44 -11.70
CA ALA A 519 -16.26 24.73 -12.14
C ALA A 519 -16.63 25.68 -10.99
N GLY A 520 -16.42 25.27 -9.71
CA GLY A 520 -16.80 26.08 -8.54
C GLY A 520 -18.28 25.99 -8.18
N ARG A 521 -19.00 25.00 -8.70
CA ARG A 521 -20.43 24.76 -8.53
C ARG A 521 -20.70 23.50 -7.69
N SER A 522 -19.91 23.33 -6.61
CA SER A 522 -20.02 22.14 -5.73
C SER A 522 -21.43 21.94 -5.14
N PRO A 523 -22.19 23.00 -4.75
CA PRO A 523 -23.56 22.81 -4.29
C PRO A 523 -24.46 22.17 -5.36
N GLU A 524 -24.35 22.61 -6.63
CA GLU A 524 -25.10 22.02 -7.74
C GLU A 524 -24.65 20.58 -8.01
N GLY A 525 -23.36 20.27 -7.82
CA GLY A 525 -22.85 18.90 -7.87
C GLY A 525 -23.51 18.01 -6.81
N LEU A 526 -23.74 18.51 -5.60
CA LEU A 526 -24.48 17.79 -4.57
C LEU A 526 -25.97 17.61 -4.93
N GLU A 527 -26.60 18.61 -5.54
CA GLU A 527 -28.00 18.51 -6.01
C GLU A 527 -28.14 17.40 -7.06
N VAL A 528 -27.20 17.30 -8.01
CA VAL A 528 -27.18 16.24 -9.04
C VAL A 528 -27.07 14.86 -8.41
N LEU A 529 -26.38 14.71 -7.28
CA LEU A 529 -26.27 13.48 -6.51
C LEU A 529 -27.41 13.27 -5.49
N GLY A 530 -28.38 14.19 -5.43
CA GLY A 530 -29.49 14.18 -4.46
C GLY A 530 -30.46 12.99 -4.59
N PHE A 531 -30.40 12.24 -5.69
CA PHE A 531 -31.14 11.00 -5.88
C PHE A 531 -30.56 9.81 -5.08
N LEU A 532 -29.31 9.92 -4.62
CA LEU A 532 -28.68 8.88 -3.81
C LEU A 532 -29.37 8.84 -2.45
N PRO A 533 -29.79 7.65 -1.99
CA PRO A 533 -30.37 7.50 -0.66
C PRO A 533 -29.38 7.89 0.44
N ASP A 534 -29.88 8.05 1.66
CA ASP A 534 -29.01 8.30 2.82
C ASP A 534 -27.96 7.20 2.96
N ALA A 535 -26.80 7.56 3.49
CA ALA A 535 -25.61 6.70 3.56
C ALA A 535 -25.86 5.31 4.21
N ALA A 536 -26.90 5.16 5.00
CA ALA A 536 -27.28 3.90 5.65
C ALA A 536 -27.93 2.86 4.70
N SER A 537 -28.27 3.23 3.45
CA SER A 537 -28.88 2.30 2.49
C SER A 537 -27.82 1.40 1.83
N GLU A 538 -28.06 0.08 1.79
CA GLU A 538 -27.15 -0.91 1.19
C GLU A 538 -26.99 -0.78 -0.34
N VAL A 539 -27.81 0.01 -1.01
CA VAL A 539 -27.95 0.06 -2.48
C VAL A 539 -27.11 1.16 -3.13
N VAL A 540 -26.39 2.00 -2.38
CA VAL A 540 -25.62 3.13 -2.95
C VAL A 540 -24.28 2.65 -3.46
N GLU A 541 -23.93 2.94 -4.73
CA GLU A 541 -22.61 2.64 -5.28
C GLU A 541 -21.50 3.36 -4.51
N THR A 542 -20.39 2.66 -4.27
CA THR A 542 -19.26 3.16 -3.47
C THR A 542 -18.65 4.43 -4.05
N ASP A 543 -18.45 4.50 -5.38
CA ASP A 543 -17.89 5.68 -6.04
C ASP A 543 -18.80 6.92 -5.92
N ALA A 544 -20.11 6.72 -5.90
CA ALA A 544 -21.07 7.82 -5.70
C ALA A 544 -21.03 8.35 -4.26
N LEU A 545 -20.84 7.49 -3.26
CA LEU A 545 -20.60 7.90 -1.87
C LEU A 545 -19.29 8.68 -1.75
N ILE A 546 -18.23 8.21 -2.40
CA ILE A 546 -16.94 8.90 -2.42
C ILE A 546 -17.11 10.31 -2.99
N MET A 547 -17.77 10.44 -4.13
CA MET A 547 -17.98 11.73 -4.77
C MET A 547 -18.82 12.66 -3.89
N ARG A 548 -19.95 12.18 -3.33
CA ARG A 548 -20.79 12.99 -2.46
C ARG A 548 -20.02 13.47 -1.22
N GLY A 549 -19.25 12.58 -0.59
CA GLY A 549 -18.42 12.92 0.55
C GLY A 549 -17.33 13.94 0.20
N MET A 550 -16.68 13.82 -0.96
CA MET A 550 -15.71 14.79 -1.47
C MET A 550 -16.35 16.18 -1.64
N LEU A 551 -17.53 16.25 -2.27
CA LEU A 551 -18.21 17.53 -2.47
C LEU A 551 -18.66 18.14 -1.14
N LYS A 552 -19.05 17.33 -0.16
CA LYS A 552 -19.37 17.81 1.19
C LYS A 552 -18.16 18.46 1.86
N VAL A 553 -16.94 17.92 1.67
CA VAL A 553 -15.71 18.59 2.13
C VAL A 553 -15.57 19.97 1.48
N TYR A 554 -15.88 20.08 0.20
CA TYR A 554 -15.73 21.34 -0.55
C TYR A 554 -16.76 22.42 -0.20
N VAL A 555 -17.86 22.04 0.45
CA VAL A 555 -18.89 22.98 0.93
C VAL A 555 -18.94 23.11 2.45
N ASP A 556 -17.90 22.69 3.16
CA ASP A 556 -17.72 22.73 4.61
C ASP A 556 -18.70 21.82 5.42
N ASP A 557 -19.46 20.93 4.77
CA ASP A 557 -20.21 19.88 5.48
C ASP A 557 -19.28 18.73 5.90
N LEU A 558 -18.39 19.02 6.84
CA LEU A 558 -17.41 18.05 7.32
C LEU A 558 -18.02 16.85 8.07
N PRO A 559 -19.07 17.03 8.91
CA PRO A 559 -19.73 15.90 9.53
C PRO A 559 -20.36 14.94 8.51
N GLY A 560 -21.09 15.48 7.53
CA GLY A 560 -21.69 14.67 6.46
C GLY A 560 -20.64 14.01 5.56
N ALA A 561 -19.51 14.68 5.31
CA ALA A 561 -18.39 14.13 4.57
C ALA A 561 -17.76 12.92 5.28
N ILE A 562 -17.52 13.02 6.60
CA ILE A 562 -16.95 11.92 7.41
C ILE A 562 -17.87 10.69 7.40
N VAL A 563 -19.19 10.90 7.43
CA VAL A 563 -20.17 9.79 7.36
C VAL A 563 -20.09 9.09 6.00
N ASP A 564 -20.20 9.82 4.88
CA ASP A 564 -20.19 9.24 3.53
C ASP A 564 -18.85 8.55 3.20
N LEU A 565 -17.75 9.26 3.45
CA LEU A 565 -16.41 8.73 3.17
C LEU A 565 -16.01 7.60 4.12
N GLY A 566 -16.45 7.66 5.39
CA GLY A 566 -16.23 6.59 6.37
C GLY A 566 -16.95 5.30 5.95
N LEU A 567 -18.20 5.41 5.49
CA LEU A 567 -18.95 4.26 4.96
C LEU A 567 -18.32 3.73 3.68
N ALA A 568 -17.91 4.60 2.75
CA ALA A 568 -17.22 4.19 1.53
C ALA A 568 -15.89 3.47 1.85
N ALA A 569 -15.10 3.99 2.78
CA ALA A 569 -13.87 3.37 3.24
C ALA A 569 -14.12 1.99 3.89
N ALA A 570 -15.19 1.84 4.66
CA ALA A 570 -15.58 0.55 5.23
C ALA A 570 -15.96 -0.47 4.14
N ARG A 571 -16.70 -0.03 3.11
CA ARG A 571 -17.08 -0.88 1.96
C ARG A 571 -15.87 -1.33 1.15
N VAL A 572 -14.95 -0.42 0.85
CA VAL A 572 -13.68 -0.76 0.18
C VAL A 572 -12.92 -1.82 0.99
N ARG A 573 -12.86 -1.66 2.30
CA ARG A 573 -12.22 -2.66 3.19
C ARG A 573 -12.92 -4.01 3.19
N SER A 574 -14.23 -4.06 3.00
CA SER A 574 -14.97 -5.33 2.88
C SER A 574 -14.94 -5.94 1.48
N GLY A 575 -14.10 -5.43 0.58
CA GLY A 575 -13.92 -5.97 -0.77
C GLY A 575 -14.94 -5.50 -1.81
N LEU A 576 -15.83 -4.55 -1.46
CA LEU A 576 -16.72 -3.97 -2.45
C LEU A 576 -15.96 -3.08 -3.44
N PRO A 577 -16.23 -3.20 -4.74
CA PRO A 577 -15.46 -2.50 -5.77
C PRO A 577 -15.59 -0.98 -5.66
N ALA A 578 -14.49 -0.27 -5.88
CA ALA A 578 -14.43 1.16 -6.05
C ALA A 578 -13.37 1.52 -7.08
N THR A 579 -13.72 2.38 -8.02
CA THR A 579 -12.79 2.87 -9.06
C THR A 579 -11.78 3.87 -8.45
N TYR A 580 -12.20 4.61 -7.41
CA TYR A 580 -11.45 5.73 -6.83
C TYR A 580 -11.21 5.59 -5.31
N PRO A 581 -10.63 4.49 -4.81
CA PRO A 581 -10.43 4.31 -3.37
C PRO A 581 -9.41 5.29 -2.76
N GLY A 582 -8.39 5.72 -3.51
CA GLY A 582 -7.39 6.68 -3.06
C GLY A 582 -7.97 8.05 -2.69
N PRO A 583 -8.80 8.68 -3.55
CA PRO A 583 -9.55 9.89 -3.20
C PRO A 583 -10.39 9.78 -1.94
N CYS A 584 -11.01 8.64 -1.67
CA CYS A 584 -11.80 8.40 -0.47
C CYS A 584 -11.00 8.68 0.81
N LEU A 585 -9.88 7.99 0.97
CA LEU A 585 -9.04 8.12 2.17
C LEU A 585 -8.38 9.50 2.28
N SER A 586 -7.97 10.08 1.15
CA SER A 586 -7.35 11.42 1.14
C SER A 586 -8.33 12.52 1.54
N HIS A 587 -9.61 12.44 1.13
CA HIS A 587 -10.62 13.43 1.54
C HIS A 587 -11.15 13.17 2.95
N LEU A 588 -11.18 11.92 3.39
CA LEU A 588 -11.45 11.59 4.78
C LEU A 588 -10.36 12.16 5.70
N SER A 589 -9.09 12.06 5.29
CA SER A 589 -7.98 12.74 5.97
C SER A 589 -8.18 14.26 6.03
N ASP A 590 -8.58 14.90 4.92
CA ASP A 590 -8.85 16.34 4.86
C ASP A 590 -10.01 16.75 5.79
N ALA A 591 -11.11 16.00 5.78
CA ALA A 591 -12.25 16.26 6.67
C ALA A 591 -11.87 16.19 8.16
N HIS A 592 -11.10 15.17 8.55
CA HIS A 592 -10.58 15.04 9.91
C HIS A 592 -9.59 16.15 10.27
N PHE A 593 -8.69 16.50 9.34
CA PHE A 593 -7.75 17.61 9.51
C PHE A 593 -8.47 18.93 9.80
N ARG A 594 -9.43 19.31 8.96
CA ARG A 594 -10.22 20.54 9.13
C ARG A 594 -11.02 20.54 10.44
N ARG A 595 -11.52 19.38 10.88
CA ARG A 595 -12.22 19.20 12.16
C ARG A 595 -11.32 19.21 13.40
N GLY A 596 -9.99 19.26 13.23
CA GLY A 596 -9.02 19.23 14.31
C GLY A 596 -8.66 17.81 14.81
N ASN A 597 -9.14 16.76 14.16
CA ASN A 597 -8.82 15.37 14.50
C ASN A 597 -7.54 14.93 13.77
N TRP A 598 -6.41 15.52 14.11
CA TRP A 598 -5.17 15.39 13.34
C TRP A 598 -4.55 14.00 13.39
N ASP A 599 -4.74 13.25 14.47
CA ASP A 599 -4.29 11.85 14.54
C ASP A 599 -5.00 10.97 13.52
N ALA A 600 -6.33 11.10 13.42
CA ALA A 600 -7.10 10.41 12.38
C ALA A 600 -6.72 10.88 10.97
N ALA A 601 -6.48 12.18 10.80
CA ALA A 601 -6.04 12.74 9.51
C ALA A 601 -4.72 12.12 9.04
N VAL A 602 -3.73 12.00 9.93
CA VAL A 602 -2.45 11.33 9.64
C VAL A 602 -2.66 9.88 9.27
N THR A 603 -3.48 9.15 10.05
CA THR A 603 -3.76 7.73 9.80
C THR A 603 -4.34 7.52 8.40
N TYR A 604 -5.37 8.28 8.02
CA TYR A 604 -5.97 8.17 6.69
C TYR A 604 -5.03 8.64 5.57
N ALA A 605 -4.19 9.65 5.80
CA ALA A 605 -3.19 10.06 4.82
C ALA A 605 -2.16 8.95 4.55
N GLN A 606 -1.67 8.29 5.60
CA GLN A 606 -0.73 7.16 5.48
C GLN A 606 -1.36 5.97 4.75
N LEU A 607 -2.62 5.65 5.07
CA LEU A 607 -3.36 4.60 4.36
C LEU A 607 -3.53 4.94 2.88
N ALA A 608 -3.88 6.19 2.57
CA ALA A 608 -4.02 6.66 1.19
C ALA A 608 -2.69 6.60 0.42
N VAL A 609 -1.57 6.94 1.08
CA VAL A 609 -0.22 6.80 0.49
C VAL A 609 0.06 5.34 0.17
N ALA A 610 -0.14 4.41 1.11
CA ALA A 610 0.12 3.00 0.89
C ALA A 610 -0.69 2.45 -0.29
N LEU A 611 -2.01 2.72 -0.30
CA LEU A 611 -2.90 2.27 -1.37
C LEU A 611 -2.50 2.82 -2.76
N ALA A 612 -2.19 4.13 -2.82
CA ALA A 612 -1.82 4.76 -4.09
C ALA A 612 -0.44 4.33 -4.59
N GLN A 613 0.46 3.98 -3.68
CA GLN A 613 1.76 3.39 -4.00
C GLN A 613 1.61 2.00 -4.60
N ASP A 614 0.79 1.14 -3.97
CA ASP A 614 0.55 -0.23 -4.42
C ASP A 614 -0.08 -0.27 -5.82
N ALA A 615 -0.96 0.70 -6.11
CA ALA A 615 -1.64 0.81 -7.40
C ALA A 615 -0.87 1.64 -8.45
N ASP A 616 0.28 2.20 -8.11
CA ASP A 616 1.07 3.13 -8.93
C ASP A 616 0.23 4.28 -9.54
N ARG A 617 -0.47 5.03 -8.67
CA ARG A 617 -1.36 6.15 -9.06
C ARG A 617 -0.76 7.51 -8.67
N PRO A 618 -0.01 8.19 -9.56
CA PRO A 618 0.68 9.44 -9.23
C PRO A 618 -0.24 10.55 -8.73
N LEU A 619 -1.43 10.71 -9.29
CA LEU A 619 -2.41 11.70 -8.83
C LEU A 619 -2.83 11.47 -7.38
N ASP A 620 -3.15 10.24 -7.04
CA ASP A 620 -3.56 9.87 -5.68
C ASP A 620 -2.40 9.97 -4.69
N LEU A 621 -1.18 9.62 -5.13
CA LEU A 621 0.05 9.81 -4.37
C LEU A 621 0.30 11.28 -4.04
N ALA A 622 0.24 12.18 -5.03
CA ALA A 622 0.44 13.61 -4.82
C ALA A 622 -0.54 14.16 -3.77
N ARG A 623 -1.81 13.74 -3.85
CA ARG A 623 -2.84 14.15 -2.90
C ARG A 623 -2.62 13.59 -1.50
N ALA A 624 -2.38 12.30 -1.38
CA ALA A 624 -2.19 11.62 -0.11
C ALA A 624 -0.98 12.15 0.66
N TYR A 625 0.14 12.31 -0.02
CA TYR A 625 1.34 12.90 0.53
C TYR A 625 1.14 14.36 0.96
N ALA A 626 0.40 15.15 0.16
CA ALA A 626 0.11 16.54 0.53
C ALA A 626 -0.70 16.63 1.83
N ARG A 627 -1.67 15.75 2.05
CA ARG A 627 -2.44 15.71 3.31
C ARG A 627 -1.56 15.38 4.52
N GLY A 628 -0.68 14.39 4.40
CA GLY A 628 0.29 14.10 5.45
C GLY A 628 1.24 15.26 5.72
N ALA A 629 1.79 15.88 4.67
CA ALA A 629 2.69 17.02 4.79
C ALA A 629 2.05 18.21 5.53
N GLN A 630 0.76 18.52 5.25
CA GLN A 630 0.03 19.58 5.94
C GLN A 630 -0.02 19.34 7.46
N VAL A 631 -0.46 18.16 7.88
CA VAL A 631 -0.60 17.86 9.31
C VAL A 631 0.75 17.88 10.00
N TYR A 632 1.75 17.21 9.45
CA TYR A 632 3.10 17.16 10.02
C TYR A 632 3.76 18.53 10.10
N ALA A 633 3.56 19.40 9.10
CA ALA A 633 4.08 20.76 9.10
C ALA A 633 3.48 21.59 10.24
N LEU A 634 2.14 21.58 10.37
CA LEU A 634 1.47 22.31 11.44
C LEU A 634 1.78 21.76 12.83
N GLN A 635 2.16 20.50 12.93
CA GLN A 635 2.64 19.86 14.15
C GLN A 635 4.14 20.14 14.44
N GLY A 636 4.88 20.77 13.52
CA GLY A 636 6.32 20.98 13.66
C GLY A 636 7.18 19.72 13.48
N GLN A 637 6.61 18.64 12.89
CA GLN A 637 7.32 17.40 12.60
C GLN A 637 8.05 17.51 11.25
N TRP A 638 9.13 18.32 11.23
CA TRP A 638 9.76 18.80 10.02
C TRP A 638 10.28 17.73 9.09
N THR A 639 10.88 16.67 9.61
CA THR A 639 11.41 15.57 8.81
C THR A 639 10.29 14.85 8.06
N LEU A 640 9.22 14.49 8.76
CA LEU A 640 8.06 13.83 8.14
C LEU A 640 7.33 14.75 7.15
N ALA A 641 7.17 16.03 7.50
CA ALA A 641 6.58 17.03 6.61
C ALA A 641 7.39 17.14 5.31
N GLN A 642 8.71 17.20 5.39
CA GLN A 642 9.59 17.31 4.23
C GLN A 642 9.57 16.03 3.38
N THR A 643 9.62 14.84 4.00
CA THR A 643 9.51 13.55 3.29
C THR A 643 8.20 13.46 2.52
N HIS A 644 7.09 13.85 3.15
CA HIS A 644 5.79 13.84 2.48
C HIS A 644 5.69 14.91 1.38
N ALA A 645 6.24 16.11 1.58
CA ALA A 645 6.25 17.15 0.55
C ALA A 645 7.11 16.73 -0.66
N SER A 646 8.26 16.08 -0.43
CA SER A 646 9.07 15.52 -1.51
C SER A 646 8.34 14.43 -2.27
N GLY A 647 7.66 13.50 -1.58
CA GLY A 647 6.85 12.47 -2.23
C GLY A 647 5.69 13.05 -3.05
N ALA A 648 5.04 14.13 -2.56
CA ALA A 648 4.01 14.83 -3.32
C ALA A 648 4.58 15.48 -4.60
N ARG A 649 5.79 16.03 -4.52
CA ARG A 649 6.49 16.64 -5.66
C ARG A 649 6.88 15.59 -6.70
N GLU A 650 7.50 14.50 -6.29
CA GLU A 650 7.88 13.40 -7.17
C GLU A 650 6.68 12.82 -7.91
N ALA A 651 5.57 12.64 -7.21
CA ALA A 651 4.33 12.17 -7.82
C ALA A 651 3.75 13.20 -8.82
N ALA A 652 3.82 14.49 -8.52
CA ALA A 652 3.39 15.55 -9.43
C ALA A 652 4.31 15.67 -10.66
N ASP A 653 5.61 15.44 -10.52
CA ASP A 653 6.56 15.45 -11.64
C ASP A 653 6.34 14.26 -12.59
N ARG A 654 5.88 13.12 -12.08
CA ARG A 654 5.48 11.96 -12.90
C ARG A 654 4.17 12.22 -13.66
N PHE A 655 3.27 13.03 -13.13
CA PHE A 655 2.01 13.41 -13.77
C PHE A 655 1.81 14.93 -13.66
N PRO A 656 2.50 15.74 -14.48
CA PRO A 656 2.55 17.20 -14.35
C PRO A 656 1.28 17.88 -14.85
N GLN A 657 0.15 17.52 -14.27
CA GLN A 657 -1.14 18.14 -14.50
C GLN A 657 -1.53 19.05 -13.33
N VAL A 658 -2.60 19.80 -13.53
CA VAL A 658 -3.10 20.82 -12.61
C VAL A 658 -3.29 20.30 -11.18
N LEU A 659 -4.03 19.21 -11.00
CA LEU A 659 -4.35 18.72 -9.66
C LEU A 659 -3.15 18.14 -8.89
N PRO A 660 -2.28 17.29 -9.49
CA PRO A 660 -1.07 16.85 -8.80
C PRO A 660 -0.17 18.01 -8.37
N VAL A 661 0.07 18.99 -9.27
CA VAL A 661 0.90 20.15 -8.97
C VAL A 661 0.28 21.01 -7.86
N ALA A 662 -1.03 21.23 -7.88
CA ALA A 662 -1.72 21.96 -6.82
C ALA A 662 -1.58 21.27 -5.45
N ASN A 663 -1.72 19.95 -5.39
CA ASN A 663 -1.52 19.20 -4.16
C ASN A 663 -0.07 19.32 -3.64
N ALA A 664 0.94 19.18 -4.50
CA ALA A 664 2.33 19.34 -4.12
C ALA A 664 2.63 20.77 -3.60
N THR A 665 2.02 21.79 -4.22
CA THR A 665 2.15 23.18 -3.77
C THR A 665 1.54 23.41 -2.40
N ILE A 666 0.37 22.83 -2.11
CA ILE A 666 -0.27 22.95 -0.79
C ILE A 666 0.64 22.38 0.31
N ALA A 667 1.31 21.27 0.04
CA ALA A 667 2.31 20.73 0.98
C ALA A 667 3.45 21.73 1.25
N ALA A 668 3.98 22.35 0.20
CA ALA A 668 5.04 23.36 0.31
C ALA A 668 4.56 24.60 1.08
N VAL A 669 3.37 25.12 0.77
CA VAL A 669 2.74 26.27 1.44
C VAL A 669 2.54 25.97 2.93
N ALA A 670 2.07 24.79 3.30
CA ALA A 670 1.88 24.42 4.71
C ALA A 670 3.19 24.42 5.51
N ILE A 671 4.27 23.90 4.93
CA ILE A 671 5.60 23.91 5.56
C ILE A 671 6.12 25.36 5.71
N ALA A 672 6.00 26.16 4.65
CA ALA A 672 6.48 27.53 4.63
C ALA A 672 5.73 28.41 5.66
N LEU A 673 4.41 28.29 5.74
CA LEU A 673 3.56 28.98 6.73
C LEU A 673 3.92 28.62 8.17
N ALA A 674 4.06 27.33 8.45
CA ALA A 674 4.40 26.86 9.79
C ALA A 674 5.80 27.31 10.24
N ARG A 675 6.66 27.70 9.28
CA ARG A 675 7.99 28.30 9.52
C ARG A 675 8.00 29.83 9.48
N ALA A 676 6.88 30.45 9.17
CA ALA A 676 6.79 31.89 8.85
C ALA A 676 7.74 32.34 7.71
N ASP A 677 8.02 31.45 6.75
CA ASP A 677 8.82 31.70 5.56
C ASP A 677 7.91 32.21 4.44
N TYR A 678 7.63 33.50 4.47
CA TYR A 678 6.66 34.13 3.56
C TYR A 678 7.19 34.22 2.12
N ASP A 679 8.50 34.32 1.91
CA ASP A 679 9.09 34.29 0.56
C ASP A 679 8.86 32.91 -0.07
N ALA A 680 9.03 31.82 0.69
CA ALA A 680 8.75 30.49 0.22
C ALA A 680 7.25 30.24 -0.06
N VAL A 681 6.33 30.87 0.70
CA VAL A 681 4.90 30.83 0.41
C VAL A 681 4.64 31.44 -0.97
N LEU A 682 5.15 32.66 -1.24
CA LEU A 682 4.95 33.34 -2.52
C LEU A 682 5.58 32.57 -3.69
N ALA A 683 6.79 32.04 -3.52
CA ALA A 683 7.42 31.23 -4.56
C ALA A 683 6.60 29.97 -4.91
N ALA A 684 6.01 29.32 -3.90
CA ALA A 684 5.15 28.14 -4.12
C ALA A 684 3.83 28.53 -4.83
N THR A 685 3.17 29.62 -4.43
CA THR A 685 1.90 30.05 -5.02
C THR A 685 2.08 30.65 -6.42
N GLU A 686 3.22 31.30 -6.72
CA GLU A 686 3.57 31.79 -8.07
C GLU A 686 3.69 30.63 -9.06
N GLN A 687 4.25 29.50 -8.65
CA GLN A 687 4.30 28.28 -9.47
C GLN A 687 2.89 27.80 -9.86
N LEU A 688 1.93 27.88 -8.95
CA LEU A 688 0.52 27.61 -9.23
C LEU A 688 -0.07 28.59 -10.26
N ARG A 689 0.19 29.87 -10.14
CA ARG A 689 -0.28 30.90 -11.06
C ARG A 689 0.30 30.71 -12.46
N ALA A 690 1.59 30.38 -12.58
CA ALA A 690 2.29 30.21 -13.85
C ALA A 690 1.76 29.04 -14.69
N THR A 691 1.13 28.05 -14.07
CA THR A 691 0.57 26.89 -14.77
C THR A 691 -0.83 27.11 -15.35
N GLY A 692 -1.38 28.32 -15.28
CA GLY A 692 -2.78 28.63 -15.70
C GLY A 692 -3.82 28.07 -14.71
N LEU A 693 -3.38 27.67 -13.55
CA LEU A 693 -4.14 27.00 -12.49
C LEU A 693 -5.11 27.91 -11.72
N SER A 694 -5.15 29.21 -12.05
CA SER A 694 -5.99 30.19 -11.37
C SER A 694 -7.46 29.79 -11.29
N ASP A 695 -7.95 29.04 -12.28
CA ASP A 695 -9.38 28.74 -12.39
C ASP A 695 -9.83 27.53 -11.57
N VAL A 696 -9.11 26.40 -11.56
CA VAL A 696 -9.48 25.19 -10.78
C VAL A 696 -8.67 25.08 -9.50
N GLY A 697 -7.36 25.21 -9.56
CA GLY A 697 -6.48 25.15 -8.39
C GLY A 697 -6.64 26.33 -7.42
N GLY A 698 -7.39 27.35 -7.80
CA GLY A 698 -7.73 28.48 -6.98
C GLY A 698 -9.14 28.44 -6.37
N ARG A 699 -9.91 27.35 -6.54
CA ARG A 699 -11.26 27.25 -6.00
C ARG A 699 -11.25 27.06 -4.50
N PRO A 700 -11.81 28.01 -3.71
CA PRO A 700 -12.00 27.83 -2.29
C PRO A 700 -12.81 26.56 -1.97
N GLY A 701 -12.54 25.92 -0.85
CA GLY A 701 -13.14 24.63 -0.48
C GLY A 701 -12.36 23.42 -1.03
N MET A 702 -11.96 23.45 -2.30
CA MET A 702 -11.07 22.44 -2.88
C MET A 702 -9.62 22.70 -2.49
N PHE A 703 -9.14 23.94 -2.58
CA PHE A 703 -7.78 24.38 -2.26
C PHE A 703 -7.79 25.73 -1.53
N ASN A 704 -7.23 25.79 -0.31
CA ASN A 704 -7.30 26.96 0.58
C ASN A 704 -5.94 27.65 0.71
N TRP A 705 -5.30 28.06 -0.39
CA TRP A 705 -4.01 28.71 -0.37
C TRP A 705 -4.06 30.24 -0.53
N ARG A 706 -5.16 30.81 -1.06
CA ARG A 706 -5.25 32.24 -1.39
C ARG A 706 -5.12 33.16 -0.17
N ALA A 707 -5.71 32.80 0.96
CA ALA A 707 -5.53 33.54 2.21
C ALA A 707 -4.08 33.54 2.67
N SER A 708 -3.39 32.41 2.55
CA SER A 708 -1.98 32.26 2.91
C SER A 708 -1.05 33.09 2.04
N GLU A 709 -1.34 33.17 0.75
CA GLU A 709 -0.62 34.03 -0.20
C GLU A 709 -0.78 35.50 0.17
N ALA A 710 -2.02 35.96 0.43
CA ALA A 710 -2.28 37.33 0.82
C ALA A 710 -1.66 37.68 2.18
N ASP A 711 -1.71 36.77 3.17
CA ASP A 711 -1.03 36.95 4.46
C ASP A 711 0.49 37.06 4.28
N ALA A 712 1.10 36.29 3.38
CA ALA A 712 2.52 36.38 3.06
C ALA A 712 2.87 37.74 2.40
N MET A 713 2.07 38.20 1.43
CA MET A 713 2.24 39.52 0.82
C MET A 713 2.13 40.64 1.84
N ILE A 714 1.18 40.54 2.78
CA ILE A 714 1.02 41.52 3.87
C ILE A 714 2.27 41.54 4.78
N ALA A 715 2.74 40.36 5.16
CA ALA A 715 3.90 40.23 6.01
C ALA A 715 5.19 40.80 5.38
N LEU A 716 5.34 40.70 4.08
CA LEU A 716 6.46 41.26 3.30
C LEU A 716 6.25 42.72 2.87
N GLY A 717 5.12 43.33 3.24
CA GLY A 717 4.83 44.72 2.94
C GLY A 717 4.31 45.01 1.54
N ALA A 718 3.98 43.98 0.73
CA ALA A 718 3.42 44.12 -0.60
C ALA A 718 1.90 44.42 -0.56
N LEU A 719 1.49 45.47 0.13
CA LEU A 719 0.09 45.77 0.50
C LEU A 719 -0.83 46.04 -0.68
N ARG A 720 -0.28 46.48 -1.83
CA ARG A 720 -1.09 46.69 -3.04
C ARG A 720 -1.44 45.38 -3.69
N ASP A 721 -0.45 44.50 -3.82
CA ASP A 721 -0.60 43.18 -4.42
C ASP A 721 -1.50 42.29 -3.55
N ALA A 722 -1.35 42.37 -2.22
CA ALA A 722 -2.24 41.72 -1.26
C ALA A 722 -3.72 42.13 -1.45
N ALA A 723 -3.99 43.41 -1.70
CA ALA A 723 -5.36 43.88 -1.94
C ALA A 723 -5.95 43.25 -3.23
N VAL A 724 -5.16 43.22 -4.30
CA VAL A 724 -5.60 42.59 -5.58
C VAL A 724 -5.83 41.09 -5.36
N ALA A 725 -4.93 40.40 -4.67
CA ALA A 725 -5.09 38.98 -4.36
C ALA A 725 -6.35 38.69 -3.52
N LEU A 726 -6.70 39.58 -2.57
CA LEU A 726 -7.92 39.44 -1.77
C LEU A 726 -9.20 39.70 -2.59
N ASP A 727 -9.18 40.63 -3.55
CA ASP A 727 -10.30 40.87 -4.46
C ASP A 727 -10.51 39.69 -5.42
N GLU A 728 -9.43 39.07 -5.87
CA GLU A 728 -9.47 37.81 -6.63
C GLU A 728 -10.02 36.66 -5.75
N PHE A 729 -9.61 36.60 -4.49
CA PHE A 729 -10.08 35.58 -3.54
C PHE A 729 -11.59 35.71 -3.30
N GLU A 730 -12.08 36.93 -3.07
CA GLU A 730 -13.51 37.21 -2.91
C GLU A 730 -14.32 36.80 -4.15
N SER A 731 -13.80 37.14 -5.34
CA SER A 731 -14.43 36.77 -6.60
C SER A 731 -14.48 35.25 -6.84
N ALA A 732 -13.58 34.50 -6.24
CA ALA A 732 -13.50 33.05 -6.35
C ALA A 732 -14.45 32.32 -5.35
N ILE A 733 -14.94 32.98 -4.31
CA ILE A 733 -15.90 32.40 -3.37
C ILE A 733 -17.25 32.17 -4.10
N PRO A 734 -17.87 30.97 -3.97
CA PRO A 734 -19.16 30.70 -4.58
C PRO A 734 -20.23 31.71 -4.15
N ARG A 735 -21.13 32.06 -5.05
CA ARG A 735 -22.27 32.99 -4.75
C ARG A 735 -23.21 32.46 -3.66
N THR A 736 -23.22 31.15 -3.44
CA THR A 736 -23.94 30.47 -2.36
C THR A 736 -23.28 30.63 -0.99
N GLY A 737 -22.08 31.25 -0.95
CA GLY A 737 -21.25 31.39 0.23
C GLY A 737 -20.39 30.13 0.47
N LEU A 738 -19.34 30.32 1.26
CA LEU A 738 -18.48 29.26 1.80
C LEU A 738 -17.91 29.77 3.12
N PRO A 739 -18.47 29.38 4.28
CA PRO A 739 -18.14 30.00 5.57
C PRO A 739 -16.66 30.00 5.92
N SER A 740 -15.91 28.91 5.61
CA SER A 740 -14.47 28.85 5.87
C SER A 740 -13.69 29.87 5.04
N ALA A 741 -14.02 30.03 3.76
CA ALA A 741 -13.37 31.00 2.88
C ALA A 741 -13.74 32.43 3.24
N GLU A 742 -14.99 32.71 3.60
CA GLU A 742 -15.45 34.02 4.06
C GLU A 742 -14.75 34.45 5.36
N LEU A 743 -14.62 33.51 6.32
CA LEU A 743 -13.86 33.72 7.54
C LEU A 743 -12.39 34.07 7.24
N ALA A 744 -11.73 33.27 6.41
CA ALA A 744 -10.34 33.49 6.03
C ALA A 744 -10.16 34.82 5.29
N LEU A 745 -11.07 35.19 4.39
CA LEU A 745 -11.06 36.45 3.65
C LEU A 745 -11.21 37.64 4.62
N ALA A 746 -12.20 37.59 5.53
CA ALA A 746 -12.43 38.65 6.50
C ALA A 746 -11.21 38.83 7.43
N ARG A 747 -10.66 37.74 7.96
CA ARG A 747 -9.44 37.75 8.78
C ARG A 747 -8.25 38.38 8.03
N THR A 748 -8.00 37.97 6.81
CA THR A 748 -6.85 38.47 6.02
C THR A 748 -7.04 39.90 5.56
N ARG A 749 -8.28 40.33 5.22
CA ARG A 749 -8.60 41.74 5.02
C ARG A 749 -8.37 42.59 6.27
N GLY A 750 -8.70 42.05 7.44
CA GLY A 750 -8.39 42.65 8.72
C GLY A 750 -6.87 42.84 8.91
N ASN A 751 -6.06 41.84 8.59
CA ASN A 751 -4.58 41.94 8.61
C ASN A 751 -4.08 43.03 7.66
N LEU A 752 -4.64 43.13 6.46
CA LEU A 752 -4.29 44.19 5.51
C LEU A 752 -4.64 45.55 6.04
N ALA A 753 -5.80 45.74 6.69
CA ALA A 753 -6.20 46.99 7.33
C ALA A 753 -5.24 47.36 8.47
N VAL A 754 -4.84 46.39 9.31
CA VAL A 754 -3.83 46.58 10.36
C VAL A 754 -2.51 47.09 9.74
N ALA A 755 -2.02 46.44 8.70
CA ALA A 755 -0.77 46.80 8.04
C ALA A 755 -0.81 48.20 7.39
N ARG A 756 -1.99 48.67 6.98
CA ARG A 756 -2.23 50.03 6.45
C ARG A 756 -2.43 51.10 7.54
N GLY A 757 -2.54 50.71 8.78
CA GLY A 757 -2.87 51.63 9.89
C GLY A 757 -4.33 52.05 9.97
N ASP A 758 -5.22 51.33 9.28
CA ASP A 758 -6.68 51.58 9.28
C ASP A 758 -7.35 50.86 10.45
N ALA A 759 -7.40 51.52 11.59
CA ALA A 759 -7.99 50.96 12.83
C ALA A 759 -9.49 50.66 12.68
N ALA A 760 -10.24 51.55 12.04
CA ALA A 760 -11.70 51.36 11.88
C ALA A 760 -12.02 50.22 10.92
N GLY A 761 -11.34 50.15 9.77
CA GLY A 761 -11.46 49.05 8.83
C GLY A 761 -11.05 47.72 9.44
N ALA A 762 -9.96 47.68 10.20
CA ALA A 762 -9.52 46.48 10.90
C ALA A 762 -10.56 46.00 11.92
N GLN A 763 -11.09 46.90 12.76
CA GLN A 763 -12.15 46.55 13.72
C GLN A 763 -13.39 45.99 13.05
N ALA A 764 -13.87 46.60 11.96
CA ALA A 764 -15.06 46.16 11.24
C ALA A 764 -14.87 44.78 10.61
N THR A 765 -13.72 44.51 9.97
CA THR A 765 -13.45 43.24 9.33
C THR A 765 -13.24 42.10 10.33
N PHE A 766 -12.54 42.31 11.47
CA PHE A 766 -12.41 41.31 12.51
C PHE A 766 -13.76 41.05 13.21
N ALA A 767 -14.61 42.06 13.41
CA ALA A 767 -15.96 41.87 13.92
C ALA A 767 -16.81 40.96 12.98
N THR A 768 -16.65 41.12 11.67
CA THR A 768 -17.27 40.22 10.67
C THR A 768 -16.70 38.81 10.79
N ALA A 769 -15.38 38.64 10.91
CA ALA A 769 -14.73 37.35 11.07
C ALA A 769 -15.20 36.62 12.35
N HIS A 770 -15.31 37.33 13.48
CA HIS A 770 -15.83 36.77 14.72
C HIS A 770 -17.33 36.38 14.64
N ALA A 771 -18.12 37.09 13.84
CA ALA A 771 -19.53 36.71 13.61
C ALA A 771 -19.65 35.43 12.78
N LEU A 772 -18.72 35.15 11.87
CA LEU A 772 -18.65 33.93 11.06
C LEU A 772 -18.07 32.72 11.82
N ALA A 773 -17.14 32.95 12.75
CA ALA A 773 -16.40 31.90 13.43
C ALA A 773 -17.27 30.77 14.06
N PRO A 774 -18.42 31.04 14.69
CA PRO A 774 -19.29 30.00 15.24
C PRO A 774 -19.88 29.04 14.18
N THR A 775 -19.99 29.48 12.92
CA THR A 775 -20.49 28.65 11.80
C THR A 775 -19.42 27.78 11.19
N VAL A 776 -18.13 28.07 11.45
CA VAL A 776 -16.97 27.37 10.89
C VAL A 776 -16.45 26.36 11.92
N LEU A 777 -16.78 25.10 11.74
CA LEU A 777 -16.38 24.02 12.64
C LEU A 777 -14.91 23.57 12.38
N MET A 778 -13.98 24.54 12.31
CA MET A 778 -12.58 24.33 12.00
C MET A 778 -11.71 25.03 13.07
N PRO A 779 -11.28 24.29 14.12
CA PRO A 779 -10.58 24.89 15.27
C PRO A 779 -9.29 25.63 14.88
N PHE A 780 -8.56 25.15 13.89
CA PHE A 780 -7.33 25.82 13.44
C PHE A 780 -7.61 27.22 12.86
N GLU A 781 -8.65 27.37 12.06
CA GLU A 781 -9.06 28.67 11.50
C GLU A 781 -9.54 29.64 12.60
N GLN A 782 -10.26 29.11 13.59
CA GLN A 782 -10.67 29.90 14.76
C GLN A 782 -9.45 30.39 15.58
N ALA A 783 -8.46 29.53 15.77
CA ALA A 783 -7.23 29.89 16.46
C ALA A 783 -6.43 30.96 15.69
N LEU A 784 -6.37 30.86 14.35
CA LEU A 784 -5.76 31.90 13.51
C LEU A 784 -6.51 33.25 13.65
N LEU A 785 -7.84 33.23 13.72
CA LEU A 785 -8.62 34.44 13.95
C LEU A 785 -8.22 35.10 15.28
N HIS A 786 -8.24 34.34 16.37
CA HIS A 786 -7.85 34.86 17.69
C HIS A 786 -6.40 35.38 17.68
N TYR A 787 -5.46 34.68 17.07
CA TYR A 787 -4.06 35.11 16.98
C TYR A 787 -3.93 36.45 16.25
N HIS A 788 -4.58 36.61 15.09
CA HIS A 788 -4.50 37.84 14.31
C HIS A 788 -5.28 39.00 14.93
N ASP A 789 -6.41 38.74 15.59
CA ASP A 789 -7.13 39.77 16.34
C ASP A 789 -6.36 40.24 17.56
N GLY A 790 -5.65 39.35 18.25
CA GLY A 790 -4.69 39.72 19.29
C GLY A 790 -3.63 40.72 18.79
N ARG A 791 -3.08 40.51 17.60
CA ARG A 791 -2.13 41.45 16.97
C ARG A 791 -2.78 42.80 16.63
N ARG A 792 -4.02 42.82 16.13
CA ARG A 792 -4.80 44.04 15.90
C ARG A 792 -4.99 44.84 17.20
N LEU A 793 -5.39 44.16 18.27
CA LEU A 793 -5.61 44.77 19.56
C LEU A 793 -4.31 45.35 20.15
N CYS A 794 -3.17 44.71 19.95
CA CYS A 794 -1.87 45.25 20.30
C CYS A 794 -1.56 46.55 19.54
N ALA A 795 -1.93 46.62 18.27
CA ALA A 795 -1.63 47.77 17.40
C ALA A 795 -2.49 48.98 17.69
N PHE A 796 -3.77 48.82 18.07
CA PHE A 796 -4.73 49.95 18.09
C PHE A 796 -5.47 50.14 19.42
N GLU A 797 -5.60 49.13 20.28
CA GLU A 797 -6.55 49.23 21.36
C GLU A 797 -6.00 48.93 22.76
N SER A 798 -5.95 47.67 23.14
CA SER A 798 -5.75 47.30 24.52
C SER A 798 -4.89 46.03 24.68
N LYS A 799 -3.80 46.15 25.40
CA LYS A 799 -2.97 45.02 25.78
C LYS A 799 -3.71 43.90 26.55
N PRO A 800 -4.60 44.24 27.53
CA PRO A 800 -5.34 43.20 28.24
C PRO A 800 -6.25 42.38 27.33
N LEU A 801 -6.96 43.00 26.35
CA LEU A 801 -7.78 42.28 25.40
C LEU A 801 -6.94 41.42 24.44
N ALA A 802 -5.79 41.97 24.01
CA ALA A 802 -4.85 41.20 23.18
C ALA A 802 -4.35 39.92 23.89
N ILE A 803 -4.06 40.01 25.18
CA ILE A 803 -3.66 38.84 25.99
C ILE A 803 -4.73 37.79 25.97
N THR A 804 -6.01 38.16 26.18
CA THR A 804 -7.14 37.22 26.15
C THR A 804 -7.26 36.52 24.80
N GLU A 805 -7.08 37.24 23.68
CA GLU A 805 -7.12 36.66 22.33
C GLU A 805 -5.93 35.72 22.09
N PHE A 806 -4.72 36.11 22.49
CA PHE A 806 -3.56 35.20 22.35
C PHE A 806 -3.65 33.98 23.25
N GLU A 807 -4.23 34.07 24.46
CA GLU A 807 -4.48 32.90 25.33
C GLU A 807 -5.51 31.98 24.72
N SER A 808 -6.56 32.52 24.09
CA SER A 808 -7.56 31.73 23.36
C SER A 808 -6.95 31.00 22.17
N ALA A 809 -6.14 31.67 21.36
CA ALA A 809 -5.39 31.06 20.25
C ALA A 809 -4.43 29.97 20.76
N LEU A 810 -3.64 30.30 21.81
CA LEU A 810 -2.69 29.38 22.45
C LEU A 810 -3.37 28.10 22.93
N HIS A 811 -4.54 28.24 23.56
CA HIS A 811 -5.31 27.10 24.04
C HIS A 811 -5.68 26.16 22.88
N ILE A 812 -6.30 26.68 21.82
CA ILE A 812 -6.76 25.87 20.67
C ILE A 812 -5.55 25.26 19.93
N PHE A 813 -4.48 26.03 19.64
CA PHE A 813 -3.28 25.50 19.00
C PHE A 813 -2.61 24.41 19.83
N SER A 814 -2.61 24.56 21.15
CA SER A 814 -2.08 23.55 22.07
C SER A 814 -2.90 22.26 22.05
N GLU A 815 -4.22 22.35 21.98
CA GLU A 815 -5.09 21.15 21.89
C GLU A 815 -4.92 20.42 20.57
N LEU A 816 -4.72 21.15 19.47
CA LEU A 816 -4.43 20.59 18.16
C LEU A 816 -3.00 20.00 18.07
N GLY A 817 -2.10 20.40 19.00
CA GLY A 817 -0.68 20.10 18.91
C GLY A 817 0.00 20.85 17.77
N ALA A 818 -0.44 22.08 17.48
CA ALA A 818 0.14 22.97 16.46
C ALA A 818 1.37 23.71 17.03
N ASP A 819 2.45 22.97 17.33
CA ASP A 819 3.60 23.47 18.06
C ASP A 819 4.24 24.75 17.49
N PRO A 820 4.41 24.94 16.18
CA PRO A 820 4.91 26.21 15.63
C PRO A 820 4.01 27.40 15.98
N PHE A 821 2.70 27.24 15.93
CA PHE A 821 1.73 28.29 16.21
C PHE A 821 1.60 28.57 17.71
N VAL A 822 1.79 27.55 18.55
CA VAL A 822 1.98 27.71 20.02
C VAL A 822 3.16 28.62 20.31
N GLN A 823 4.28 28.46 19.59
CA GLN A 823 5.45 29.30 19.73
C GLN A 823 5.19 30.74 19.26
N PHE A 824 4.41 30.93 18.17
CA PHE A 824 4.01 32.28 17.73
C PHE A 824 3.21 33.00 18.83
N CYS A 825 2.20 32.37 19.41
CA CYS A 825 1.44 32.93 20.53
C CYS A 825 2.30 33.21 21.76
N ALA A 826 3.20 32.30 22.12
CA ALA A 826 4.10 32.47 23.24
C ALA A 826 5.04 33.67 23.06
N THR A 827 5.51 33.91 21.84
CA THR A 827 6.36 35.05 21.52
C THR A 827 5.59 36.36 21.71
N GLU A 828 4.36 36.47 21.21
CA GLU A 828 3.51 37.67 21.39
C GLU A 828 3.18 37.92 22.87
N LEU A 829 2.81 36.89 23.62
CA LEU A 829 2.54 36.98 25.06
C LEU A 829 3.77 37.42 25.85
N SER A 830 4.95 36.88 25.53
CA SER A 830 6.22 37.28 26.15
C SER A 830 6.56 38.77 25.91
N ALA A 831 6.30 39.28 24.70
CA ALA A 831 6.45 40.67 24.36
C ALA A 831 5.53 41.60 25.19
N LEU A 832 4.41 41.07 25.67
CA LEU A 832 3.45 41.73 26.55
C LEU A 832 3.78 41.51 28.04
N HIS A 833 4.92 40.92 28.38
CA HIS A 833 5.36 40.59 29.75
C HIS A 833 4.47 39.54 30.47
N VAL A 834 3.79 38.68 29.72
CA VAL A 834 3.00 37.55 30.24
C VAL A 834 3.79 36.26 30.01
N GLN A 835 4.04 35.51 31.09
CA GLN A 835 4.57 34.16 30.92
C GLN A 835 3.47 33.25 30.33
N ALA A 836 3.65 32.82 29.09
CA ALA A 836 2.78 31.83 28.48
C ALA A 836 2.92 30.49 29.20
N THR A 837 1.84 29.93 29.64
CA THR A 837 1.80 28.55 30.14
C THR A 837 1.89 27.65 28.92
N LEU A 838 3.11 27.39 28.44
CA LEU A 838 3.38 26.52 27.31
C LEU A 838 3.02 25.09 27.69
N GLY A 839 2.02 24.55 27.07
CA GLY A 839 1.72 23.13 27.18
C GLY A 839 0.34 22.80 26.62
N GLY A 840 0.31 22.19 25.44
CA GLY A 840 -0.84 21.39 25.00
C GLY A 840 -1.15 20.30 26.01
N ALA A 841 -2.33 19.68 25.92
CA ALA A 841 -2.73 18.59 26.83
C ALA A 841 -1.64 17.51 26.95
N ALA A 842 -0.96 17.18 25.85
CA ALA A 842 0.18 16.27 25.87
C ALA A 842 1.35 16.78 26.71
N SER A 843 1.76 18.05 26.54
CA SER A 843 2.89 18.63 27.28
C SER A 843 2.56 18.92 28.72
N ARG A 844 1.33 19.39 29.01
CA ARG A 844 0.87 19.60 30.41
C ARG A 844 0.81 18.31 31.21
N LEU A 845 0.49 17.20 30.53
CA LEU A 845 0.42 15.88 31.12
C LEU A 845 1.75 15.11 31.03
N GLY A 846 2.76 15.64 30.36
CA GLY A 846 4.03 14.97 30.13
C GLY A 846 3.91 13.73 29.22
N LEU A 847 2.81 13.64 28.46
CA LEU A 847 2.55 12.52 27.53
C LEU A 847 3.07 12.85 26.14
N THR A 848 3.46 11.83 25.40
CA THR A 848 3.64 11.94 23.95
C THR A 848 2.26 12.01 23.27
N ARG A 849 2.21 12.40 22.00
CA ARG A 849 0.95 12.47 21.24
C ARG A 849 0.28 11.09 21.12
N ALA A 850 1.05 10.04 20.86
CA ALA A 850 0.53 8.69 20.80
C ALA A 850 -0.04 8.25 22.16
N GLU A 851 0.66 8.53 23.26
CA GLU A 851 0.17 8.26 24.60
C GLU A 851 -1.11 9.05 24.92
N LEU A 852 -1.19 10.31 24.49
CA LEU A 852 -2.40 11.12 24.68
C LEU A 852 -3.57 10.64 23.81
N ALA A 853 -3.32 10.25 22.56
CA ALA A 853 -4.35 9.70 21.68
C ALA A 853 -4.96 8.42 22.27
N VAL A 854 -4.12 7.49 22.72
CA VAL A 854 -4.56 6.29 23.42
C VAL A 854 -5.30 6.63 24.70
N ALA A 855 -4.77 7.53 25.51
CA ALA A 855 -5.35 7.93 26.79
C ALA A 855 -6.74 8.58 26.62
N ARG A 856 -6.95 9.40 25.58
CA ARG A 856 -8.23 10.02 25.26
C ARG A 856 -9.28 8.97 24.86
N LEU A 857 -8.96 8.06 23.94
CA LEU A 857 -9.87 6.99 23.52
C LEU A 857 -10.22 6.06 24.70
N VAL A 858 -9.26 5.78 25.56
CA VAL A 858 -9.49 5.02 26.79
C VAL A 858 -10.39 5.79 27.75
N ALA A 859 -10.27 7.11 27.85
CA ALA A 859 -11.10 7.95 28.69
C ALA A 859 -12.56 8.00 28.22
N THR A 860 -12.85 7.83 26.91
CA THR A 860 -14.22 7.70 26.39
C THR A 860 -14.88 6.35 26.73
N GLY A 861 -14.15 5.42 27.36
CA GLY A 861 -14.69 4.14 27.82
C GLY A 861 -14.39 2.96 26.89
N LEU A 862 -13.71 3.16 25.76
CA LEU A 862 -13.33 2.12 24.80
C LEU A 862 -12.37 1.11 25.45
N THR A 863 -12.53 -0.17 25.22
CA THR A 863 -11.59 -1.22 25.63
C THR A 863 -10.25 -1.10 24.88
N ASN A 864 -9.19 -1.72 25.37
CA ASN A 864 -7.90 -1.70 24.66
C ASN A 864 -8.02 -2.28 23.24
N ARG A 865 -8.90 -3.27 23.06
CA ARG A 865 -9.17 -3.87 21.72
C ARG A 865 -9.85 -2.87 20.79
N GLU A 866 -10.83 -2.13 21.28
CA GLU A 866 -11.52 -1.10 20.50
C GLU A 866 -10.58 0.08 20.18
N VAL A 867 -9.76 0.52 21.15
CA VAL A 867 -8.73 1.55 20.94
C VAL A 867 -7.70 1.07 19.91
N ALA A 868 -7.28 -0.21 19.99
CA ALA A 868 -6.36 -0.81 19.02
C ALA A 868 -6.97 -0.82 17.60
N GLY A 869 -8.27 -1.13 17.48
CA GLY A 869 -9.00 -1.07 16.22
C GLY A 869 -9.13 0.35 15.67
N GLU A 870 -9.45 1.33 16.53
CA GLU A 870 -9.57 2.73 16.12
C GLU A 870 -8.25 3.36 15.66
N LEU A 871 -7.15 3.01 16.31
CA LEU A 871 -5.81 3.54 15.99
C LEU A 871 -5.02 2.64 15.04
N PHE A 872 -5.57 1.49 14.64
CA PHE A 872 -4.90 0.50 13.78
C PHE A 872 -3.53 0.07 14.30
N VAL A 873 -3.45 -0.20 15.59
CA VAL A 873 -2.24 -0.68 16.28
C VAL A 873 -2.54 -1.97 17.04
N SER A 874 -1.50 -2.69 17.52
CA SER A 874 -1.71 -3.87 18.36
C SER A 874 -2.26 -3.48 19.75
N ILE A 875 -2.94 -4.43 20.40
CA ILE A 875 -3.37 -4.24 21.80
C ILE A 875 -2.16 -4.01 22.71
N LYS A 876 -1.03 -4.66 22.42
CA LYS A 876 0.23 -4.46 23.14
C LYS A 876 0.78 -3.04 22.97
N THR A 877 0.64 -2.46 21.78
CA THR A 877 0.98 -1.05 21.53
C THR A 877 0.11 -0.12 22.38
N VAL A 878 -1.19 -0.39 22.49
CA VAL A 878 -2.11 0.35 23.38
C VAL A 878 -1.71 0.19 24.85
N GLU A 879 -1.42 -1.03 25.31
CA GLU A 879 -0.97 -1.31 26.68
C GLU A 879 0.38 -0.64 26.98
N TYR A 880 1.30 -0.64 26.04
CA TYR A 880 2.57 0.05 26.14
C TYR A 880 2.38 1.55 26.34
N HIS A 881 1.56 2.21 25.51
CA HIS A 881 1.26 3.63 25.65
C HIS A 881 0.49 3.93 26.95
N LEU A 882 -0.45 3.07 27.35
CA LEU A 882 -1.16 3.23 28.63
C LEU A 882 -0.24 3.08 29.83
N ARG A 883 0.65 2.09 29.81
CA ARG A 883 1.63 1.90 30.90
C ARG A 883 2.53 3.13 31.03
N ASN A 884 3.02 3.64 29.91
CA ASN A 884 3.84 4.86 29.91
C ASN A 884 3.03 6.07 30.36
N SER A 885 1.79 6.21 29.91
CA SER A 885 0.88 7.26 30.35
C SER A 885 0.62 7.19 31.86
N TYR A 886 0.34 6.02 32.41
CA TYR A 886 0.12 5.82 33.84
C TYR A 886 1.36 6.18 34.65
N MET A 887 2.54 5.79 34.17
CA MET A 887 3.82 6.10 34.82
C MET A 887 4.08 7.61 34.80
N LYS A 888 3.88 8.28 33.66
CA LYS A 888 4.12 9.72 33.50
C LYS A 888 3.11 10.57 34.27
N LEU A 889 1.86 10.11 34.35
CA LEU A 889 0.78 10.78 35.08
C LEU A 889 0.75 10.43 36.57
N ASN A 890 1.60 9.52 37.00
CA ASN A 890 1.63 8.97 38.35
C ASN A 890 0.26 8.45 38.83
N ILE A 891 -0.43 7.71 37.95
CA ILE A 891 -1.73 7.06 38.20
C ILE A 891 -1.62 5.55 38.04
N THR A 892 -2.53 4.81 38.68
CA THR A 892 -2.47 3.34 38.68
C THR A 892 -3.74 2.68 38.10
N SER A 893 -4.69 3.45 37.60
CA SER A 893 -5.95 2.88 37.12
C SER A 893 -6.55 3.66 35.96
N ARG A 894 -7.28 2.94 35.11
CA ARG A 894 -8.07 3.48 34.00
C ARG A 894 -9.08 4.53 34.48
N ARG A 895 -9.72 4.30 35.62
CA ARG A 895 -10.69 5.23 36.23
C ARG A 895 -10.01 6.56 36.62
N ALA A 896 -8.78 6.50 37.09
CA ALA A 896 -7.99 7.71 37.39
C ALA A 896 -7.62 8.47 36.11
N LEU A 897 -7.31 7.74 35.02
CA LEU A 897 -7.05 8.34 33.71
C LEU A 897 -8.29 9.06 33.16
N THR A 898 -9.46 8.42 33.22
CA THR A 898 -10.73 9.03 32.80
C THR A 898 -11.02 10.30 33.60
N ALA A 899 -10.91 10.26 34.93
CA ALA A 899 -11.13 11.44 35.77
C ALA A 899 -10.16 12.60 35.55
N LEU A 900 -9.01 12.33 34.92
CA LEU A 900 -7.97 13.34 34.66
C LEU A 900 -8.10 13.97 33.26
N LEU A 901 -8.80 13.26 32.35
CA LEU A 901 -8.95 13.70 30.94
C LEU A 901 -10.38 14.14 30.61
N THR A 902 -11.38 13.85 31.46
CA THR A 902 -12.72 14.43 31.45
C THR A 902 -12.82 15.66 32.33
#